data_cda30664e4eb143b195e8a1147562a2e
#
_entry.id   cda30664e4eb143b195e8a1147562a2e
#
_cell.length_a   1.000
_cell.length_b   1.000
_cell.length_c   1.000
_cell.angle_alpha   90.00
_cell.angle_beta   90.00
_cell.angle_gamma   90.00
#
_symmetry.space_group_name_H-M   'P 1'
#
loop_
_entity.id
_entity.type
_entity.pdbx_description
1 polymer ?
#
loop_
_entity_poly.entity_id
_entity_poly.type
_entity_poly.pdbx_seq_one_letter_code
_entity_poly.pdbx_strand_id
1 'polypeptide(L)'
;MESVIAAVRSGADAVYLGEKRFSARSSAHNFDEDALREAVRYCHIHGVKVYVTLNTIVFDDEFTQLADAIRAAAKADVDALIVQNMGVARLARKIAPDLPLHASTQMSVHTVSGVRALWEMGFKRVVLAREMSAREIRECAEVPVELEVFVHGALCMSVSGQCYFSAMLGSRSGNRGACAQTCRLPFAVGGQKSGHALSLKDNSLIPQLGELEAMGVASAKIEGRMKRPEYVAAAVAACREQRDFGFVTEETERLLRGVFSRTGFTDGYFAGRIGKEMFGTRTKGDVVSADEKLFSAIRARYKDERQNIDIRLRFSAQVGKAPVLTVSDGKNTVSVAADCVCEEARSVALSEEKCRAQLQKTGGTAYRVRELTVELENNLSLPLSVLNSLRRQALAALDEKRASVHHYAISDFTPEPPVPFCSGGCQTRARMTGTKLGSGFRSTELCFVPLFADMREIERLKSEGYSVGVEIPRGMFGREKQISGQLSRVREIGVIDALCENIGALALAKEQGFVLHGGFGLNLVNTYDLLWAQEYGIKDVTLSFELTFERIRRLGGEIGRGIISYGHLPLMLCRACPNKSAGIDCKSCKNQSKMTDRKGKQFYLRCGGGAVEVLNCDVLYIAPKELSELPLTFHIQRFSVENYVEKVERTADITHFSMLKEHFTRGLYRRGVE
;
A
#
# COMPACT_ATOMS: atom_id res chain seq x y z
N MET A 1 -2.23 -10.19 18.21
CA MET A 1 -1.37 -11.41 18.40
C MET A 1 -1.87 -12.64 17.68
N GLU A 2 -3.13 -13.09 17.86
CA GLU A 2 -3.65 -14.35 17.26
C GLU A 2 -3.39 -14.52 15.77
N SER A 3 -3.62 -13.47 14.96
CA SER A 3 -3.35 -13.53 13.51
C SER A 3 -1.87 -13.61 13.17
N VAL A 4 -0.99 -13.05 14.02
CA VAL A 4 0.47 -13.17 13.88
C VAL A 4 0.88 -14.62 14.14
N ILE A 5 0.42 -15.21 15.23
CA ILE A 5 0.66 -16.61 15.58
C ILE A 5 0.16 -17.53 14.46
N ALA A 6 -1.06 -17.31 13.96
CA ALA A 6 -1.64 -18.07 12.85
C ALA A 6 -0.78 -17.98 11.58
N ALA A 7 -0.27 -16.79 11.23
CA ALA A 7 0.61 -16.59 10.08
C ALA A 7 1.94 -17.34 10.25
N VAL A 8 2.62 -17.13 11.39
CA VAL A 8 3.93 -17.72 11.68
C VAL A 8 3.86 -19.25 11.69
N ARG A 9 2.89 -19.83 12.43
CA ARG A 9 2.73 -21.27 12.54
C ARG A 9 2.29 -21.93 11.23
N SER A 10 1.57 -21.19 10.37
CA SER A 10 1.22 -21.65 9.03
C SER A 10 2.36 -21.50 8.01
N GLY A 11 3.45 -20.79 8.38
CA GLY A 11 4.69 -20.72 7.60
C GLY A 11 4.87 -19.45 6.80
N ALA A 12 4.35 -18.31 7.24
CA ALA A 12 4.70 -17.02 6.68
C ALA A 12 6.20 -16.72 6.88
N ASP A 13 6.83 -16.08 5.89
CA ASP A 13 8.23 -15.62 5.96
C ASP A 13 8.30 -14.18 6.48
N ALA A 14 7.18 -13.45 6.41
CA ALA A 14 7.04 -12.10 6.95
C ALA A 14 5.59 -11.81 7.34
N VAL A 15 5.40 -10.91 8.30
CA VAL A 15 4.11 -10.34 8.64
C VAL A 15 4.16 -8.81 8.51
N TYR A 16 3.04 -8.18 8.13
CA TYR A 16 2.92 -6.74 8.20
C TYR A 16 1.81 -6.34 9.15
N LEU A 17 2.13 -5.41 10.03
CA LEU A 17 1.30 -4.97 11.15
C LEU A 17 0.91 -3.51 10.97
N GLY A 18 -0.23 -3.11 11.54
CA GLY A 18 -0.63 -1.71 11.58
C GLY A 18 -0.21 -1.06 12.88
N GLU A 19 0.42 0.10 12.77
CA GLU A 19 0.48 1.04 13.87
C GLU A 19 -0.94 1.58 14.17
N LYS A 20 -1.19 1.99 15.39
CA LYS A 20 -2.54 2.29 15.90
C LYS A 20 -3.22 3.47 15.18
N ARG A 21 -2.45 4.48 14.73
CA ARG A 21 -2.96 5.75 14.18
C ARG A 21 -2.77 5.89 12.66
N PHE A 22 -1.60 5.51 12.14
CA PHE A 22 -1.15 5.85 10.78
C PHE A 22 -1.24 4.69 9.80
N SER A 23 -2.20 3.79 10.00
CA SER A 23 -2.37 2.62 9.17
C SER A 23 -3.64 2.66 8.32
N ALA A 24 -3.54 2.23 7.06
CA ALA A 24 -4.64 2.17 6.08
C ALA A 24 -5.82 1.24 6.48
N ARG A 25 -5.83 0.74 7.72
CA ARG A 25 -6.90 -0.05 8.35
C ARG A 25 -7.07 0.40 9.79
N SER A 26 -7.48 1.64 10.01
CA SER A 26 -7.64 2.24 11.34
C SER A 26 -8.64 1.47 12.23
N SER A 27 -9.64 0.81 11.63
CA SER A 27 -10.64 -0.01 12.35
C SER A 27 -10.15 -1.43 12.70
N ALA A 28 -8.93 -1.83 12.33
CA ALA A 28 -8.34 -3.10 12.78
C ALA A 28 -7.83 -2.99 14.22
N HIS A 29 -7.69 -4.14 14.91
CA HIS A 29 -6.93 -4.19 16.15
C HIS A 29 -5.44 -4.00 15.85
N ASN A 30 -5.00 -2.73 15.88
CA ASN A 30 -3.63 -2.34 15.64
C ASN A 30 -2.81 -2.44 16.93
N PHE A 31 -1.49 -2.50 16.80
CA PHE A 31 -0.56 -2.75 17.88
C PHE A 31 -0.16 -1.43 18.55
N ASP A 32 -0.19 -1.40 19.89
CA ASP A 32 0.55 -0.43 20.69
C ASP A 32 2.03 -0.85 20.81
N GLU A 33 2.82 -0.06 21.52
CA GLU A 33 4.27 -0.27 21.59
C GLU A 33 4.65 -1.60 22.25
N ASP A 34 3.95 -2.01 23.32
CA ASP A 34 4.24 -3.26 24.03
C ASP A 34 3.83 -4.48 23.19
N ALA A 35 2.63 -4.45 22.63
CA ALA A 35 2.15 -5.51 21.74
C ALA A 35 3.01 -5.63 20.47
N LEU A 36 3.53 -4.50 19.95
CA LEU A 36 4.45 -4.50 18.83
C LEU A 36 5.76 -5.20 19.19
N ARG A 37 6.37 -4.87 20.34
CA ARG A 37 7.60 -5.53 20.81
C ARG A 37 7.40 -7.04 21.00
N GLU A 38 6.28 -7.45 21.59
CA GLU A 38 5.94 -8.86 21.74
C GLU A 38 5.80 -9.56 20.40
N ALA A 39 5.11 -8.95 19.43
CA ALA A 39 4.92 -9.50 18.09
C ALA A 39 6.25 -9.64 17.34
N VAL A 40 7.12 -8.61 17.40
CA VAL A 40 8.45 -8.63 16.76
C VAL A 40 9.29 -9.74 17.37
N ARG A 41 9.37 -9.80 18.72
CA ARG A 41 10.11 -10.84 19.43
C ARG A 41 9.65 -12.24 19.01
N TYR A 42 8.35 -12.50 19.02
CA TYR A 42 7.79 -13.79 18.59
C TYR A 42 8.17 -14.13 17.15
N CYS A 43 8.01 -13.20 16.22
CA CYS A 43 8.33 -13.40 14.82
C CYS A 43 9.83 -13.68 14.60
N HIS A 44 10.71 -12.87 15.20
CA HIS A 44 12.17 -13.01 15.04
C HIS A 44 12.69 -14.34 15.59
N ILE A 45 12.16 -14.81 16.74
CA ILE A 45 12.49 -16.15 17.25
C ILE A 45 12.19 -17.22 16.19
N HIS A 46 11.10 -17.09 15.43
CA HIS A 46 10.71 -18.02 14.38
C HIS A 46 11.36 -17.72 13.00
N GLY A 47 12.23 -16.71 12.91
CA GLY A 47 12.88 -16.29 11.66
C GLY A 47 11.96 -15.58 10.69
N VAL A 48 10.87 -14.99 11.19
CA VAL A 48 9.85 -14.26 10.42
C VAL A 48 10.08 -12.76 10.54
N LYS A 49 10.10 -12.04 9.42
CA LYS A 49 10.27 -10.58 9.37
C LYS A 49 8.98 -9.84 9.76
N VAL A 50 9.14 -8.63 10.30
CA VAL A 50 8.01 -7.78 10.69
C VAL A 50 8.10 -6.42 10.03
N TYR A 51 7.05 -6.02 9.29
CA TYR A 51 6.95 -4.72 8.65
C TYR A 51 5.81 -3.91 9.28
N VAL A 52 6.09 -2.67 9.68
CA VAL A 52 5.07 -1.78 10.25
C VAL A 52 4.53 -0.83 9.19
N THR A 53 3.22 -0.71 9.10
CA THR A 53 2.57 0.21 8.16
C THR A 53 2.35 1.58 8.78
N LEU A 54 2.97 2.60 8.20
CA LEU A 54 2.68 4.03 8.36
C LEU A 54 2.23 4.55 6.99
N ASN A 55 1.14 3.96 6.47
CA ASN A 55 0.76 4.05 5.07
C ASN A 55 -0.60 4.76 4.85
N THR A 56 -0.78 5.83 5.60
CA THR A 56 -1.86 6.82 5.40
C THR A 56 -1.25 8.16 5.00
N ILE A 57 -2.06 9.06 4.46
CA ILE A 57 -1.72 10.48 4.42
C ILE A 57 -1.73 11.03 5.86
N VAL A 58 -0.78 11.89 6.18
CA VAL A 58 -0.56 12.48 7.52
C VAL A 58 -0.55 13.99 7.39
N PHE A 59 -1.25 14.70 8.27
CA PHE A 59 -1.30 16.14 8.28
C PHE A 59 -0.23 16.74 9.21
N ASP A 60 0.10 18.03 9.06
CA ASP A 60 1.15 18.69 9.84
C ASP A 60 0.95 18.62 11.36
N ASP A 61 -0.30 18.69 11.82
CA ASP A 61 -0.68 18.59 13.22
C ASP A 61 -0.47 17.18 13.85
N GLU A 62 -0.11 16.18 13.05
CA GLU A 62 0.12 14.79 13.46
C GLU A 62 1.63 14.40 13.50
N PHE A 63 2.53 15.28 13.06
CA PHE A 63 3.95 14.92 12.87
C PHE A 63 4.70 14.56 14.15
N THR A 64 4.37 15.18 15.29
CA THR A 64 4.97 14.80 16.57
C THR A 64 4.64 13.35 16.92
N GLN A 65 3.37 12.97 16.79
CA GLN A 65 2.90 11.62 17.05
C GLN A 65 3.45 10.60 16.03
N LEU A 66 3.63 11.02 14.78
CA LEU A 66 4.27 10.20 13.75
C LEU A 66 5.75 9.95 14.07
N ALA A 67 6.46 10.97 14.56
CA ALA A 67 7.85 10.83 15.00
C ALA A 67 7.99 9.81 16.14
N ASP A 68 7.07 9.83 17.11
CA ASP A 68 7.03 8.86 18.19
C ASP A 68 6.74 7.44 17.68
N ALA A 69 5.82 7.29 16.72
CA ALA A 69 5.52 6.00 16.09
C ALA A 69 6.72 5.43 15.32
N ILE A 70 7.49 6.27 14.62
CA ILE A 70 8.74 5.86 13.94
C ILE A 70 9.79 5.40 14.96
N ARG A 71 9.98 6.15 16.06
CA ARG A 71 10.90 5.78 17.14
C ARG A 71 10.50 4.47 17.81
N ALA A 72 9.20 4.29 18.07
CA ALA A 72 8.67 3.07 18.66
C ALA A 72 8.91 1.85 17.75
N ALA A 73 8.69 2.00 16.44
CA ALA A 73 8.97 0.95 15.46
C ALA A 73 10.47 0.59 15.41
N ALA A 74 11.35 1.60 15.39
CA ALA A 74 12.80 1.38 15.41
C ALA A 74 13.27 0.72 16.71
N LYS A 75 12.76 1.14 17.88
CA LYS A 75 13.06 0.53 19.19
C LYS A 75 12.51 -0.88 19.33
N ALA A 76 11.41 -1.19 18.66
CA ALA A 76 10.84 -2.53 18.61
C ALA A 76 11.58 -3.46 17.63
N ASP A 77 12.61 -2.98 16.95
CA ASP A 77 13.48 -3.76 16.06
C ASP A 77 12.76 -4.31 14.81
N VAL A 78 11.80 -3.55 14.24
CA VAL A 78 11.08 -3.97 13.03
C VAL A 78 11.97 -3.99 11.80
N ASP A 79 11.70 -4.88 10.84
CA ASP A 79 12.56 -5.04 9.65
C ASP A 79 12.35 -3.95 8.58
N ALA A 80 11.21 -3.27 8.55
CA ALA A 80 10.96 -2.14 7.66
C ALA A 80 9.68 -1.35 8.03
N LEU A 81 9.59 -0.12 7.51
CA LEU A 81 8.35 0.66 7.47
C LEU A 81 7.73 0.62 6.07
N ILE A 82 6.43 0.39 5.99
CA ILE A 82 5.66 0.49 4.74
C ILE A 82 4.97 1.85 4.73
N VAL A 83 5.37 2.73 3.82
CA VAL A 83 4.93 4.13 3.77
C VAL A 83 4.22 4.48 2.47
N GLN A 84 3.23 5.38 2.54
CA GLN A 84 2.52 5.93 1.38
C GLN A 84 3.00 7.33 1.04
N ASN A 85 3.21 8.15 2.06
CA ASN A 85 3.38 9.59 1.96
C ASN A 85 4.86 9.94 1.94
N MET A 86 5.28 10.83 1.05
CA MET A 86 6.69 11.19 0.91
C MET A 86 7.21 12.00 2.10
N GLY A 87 6.34 12.79 2.74
CA GLY A 87 6.67 13.47 3.99
C GLY A 87 6.96 12.49 5.12
N VAL A 88 6.19 11.40 5.21
CA VAL A 88 6.44 10.30 6.17
C VAL A 88 7.80 9.64 5.89
N ALA A 89 8.10 9.33 4.62
CA ALA A 89 9.39 8.75 4.24
C ALA A 89 10.56 9.67 4.58
N ARG A 90 10.40 10.98 4.34
CA ARG A 90 11.41 12.00 4.68
C ARG A 90 11.65 12.08 6.20
N LEU A 91 10.58 12.06 6.99
CA LEU A 91 10.67 12.08 8.45
C LEU A 91 11.33 10.80 8.98
N ALA A 92 10.95 9.63 8.47
CA ALA A 92 11.52 8.36 8.87
C ALA A 92 13.05 8.33 8.68
N ARG A 93 13.55 8.85 7.55
CA ARG A 93 15.00 8.96 7.31
C ARG A 93 15.73 9.92 8.24
N LYS A 94 15.06 10.96 8.74
CA LYS A 94 15.64 11.88 9.73
C LYS A 94 15.73 11.26 11.11
N ILE A 95 14.77 10.41 11.47
CA ILE A 95 14.65 9.80 12.81
C ILE A 95 15.43 8.48 12.89
N ALA A 96 15.26 7.60 11.90
CA ALA A 96 15.89 6.29 11.85
C ALA A 96 16.43 6.03 10.42
N PRO A 97 17.60 6.60 10.06
CA PRO A 97 18.11 6.59 8.68
C PRO A 97 18.37 5.18 8.14
N ASP A 98 18.72 4.25 9.00
CA ASP A 98 19.06 2.87 8.63
C ASP A 98 17.83 1.94 8.57
N LEU A 99 16.65 2.39 9.07
CA LEU A 99 15.42 1.61 9.04
C LEU A 99 14.87 1.54 7.59
N PRO A 100 14.79 0.34 6.98
CA PRO A 100 14.38 0.19 5.60
C PRO A 100 12.97 0.72 5.34
N LEU A 101 12.78 1.37 4.17
CA LEU A 101 11.49 1.86 3.70
C LEU A 101 10.97 1.01 2.55
N HIS A 102 9.74 0.56 2.64
CA HIS A 102 8.98 -0.10 1.58
C HIS A 102 7.90 0.85 1.06
N ALA A 103 7.82 1.03 -0.25
CA ALA A 103 6.76 1.82 -0.87
C ALA A 103 5.44 1.05 -0.82
N SER A 104 4.44 1.63 -0.18
CA SER A 104 3.10 1.02 -0.08
C SER A 104 2.40 0.95 -1.44
N THR A 105 1.51 -0.03 -1.64
CA THR A 105 0.57 -0.04 -2.78
C THR A 105 -0.29 1.23 -2.84
N GLN A 106 -0.44 1.96 -1.73
CA GLN A 106 -1.13 3.26 -1.68
C GLN A 106 -0.39 4.37 -2.45
N MET A 107 0.88 4.18 -2.83
CA MET A 107 1.62 5.08 -3.75
C MET A 107 1.23 4.87 -5.22
N SER A 108 0.36 3.92 -5.51
CA SER A 108 -0.21 3.66 -6.86
C SER A 108 0.83 3.33 -7.93
N VAL A 109 1.92 2.66 -7.57
CA VAL A 109 3.03 2.39 -8.48
C VAL A 109 2.66 1.30 -9.48
N HIS A 110 2.68 1.66 -10.78
CA HIS A 110 2.24 0.77 -11.86
C HIS A 110 3.04 0.95 -13.16
N THR A 111 4.26 1.52 -13.07
CA THR A 111 5.15 1.78 -14.21
C THR A 111 6.59 1.50 -13.85
N VAL A 112 7.41 1.17 -14.84
CA VAL A 112 8.86 0.96 -14.68
C VAL A 112 9.54 2.23 -14.16
N SER A 113 9.19 3.39 -14.75
CA SER A 113 9.71 4.70 -14.32
C SER A 113 9.38 5.01 -12.86
N GLY A 114 8.17 4.67 -12.41
CA GLY A 114 7.77 4.84 -11.00
C GLY A 114 8.54 3.95 -10.04
N VAL A 115 8.76 2.68 -10.41
CA VAL A 115 9.59 1.74 -9.64
C VAL A 115 11.03 2.24 -9.54
N ARG A 116 11.62 2.65 -10.68
CA ARG A 116 12.99 3.19 -10.76
C ARG A 116 13.17 4.44 -9.90
N ALA A 117 12.24 5.39 -10.01
CA ALA A 117 12.29 6.62 -9.21
C ALA A 117 12.28 6.33 -7.69
N LEU A 118 11.45 5.39 -7.24
CA LEU A 118 11.44 5.00 -5.82
C LEU A 118 12.72 4.27 -5.40
N TRP A 119 13.27 3.42 -6.25
CA TRP A 119 14.58 2.81 -6.01
C TRP A 119 15.69 3.86 -5.87
N GLU A 120 15.76 4.82 -6.79
CA GLU A 120 16.70 5.95 -6.73
C GLU A 120 16.52 6.81 -5.48
N MET A 121 15.28 6.95 -5.00
CA MET A 121 14.98 7.57 -3.71
C MET A 121 15.35 6.69 -2.50
N GLY A 122 15.91 5.48 -2.69
CA GLY A 122 16.42 4.60 -1.64
C GLY A 122 15.37 3.71 -0.98
N PHE A 123 14.20 3.51 -1.59
CA PHE A 123 13.26 2.47 -1.14
C PHE A 123 13.85 1.09 -1.42
N LYS A 124 13.74 0.18 -0.44
CA LYS A 124 14.28 -1.19 -0.55
C LYS A 124 13.31 -2.15 -1.21
N ARG A 125 12.00 -1.86 -1.13
CA ARG A 125 10.94 -2.65 -1.74
C ARG A 125 9.83 -1.75 -2.26
N VAL A 126 9.22 -2.17 -3.38
CA VAL A 126 8.05 -1.51 -3.96
C VAL A 126 6.88 -2.49 -4.03
N VAL A 127 5.78 -2.15 -3.36
CA VAL A 127 4.52 -2.90 -3.46
C VAL A 127 3.76 -2.38 -4.68
N LEU A 128 3.70 -3.18 -5.72
CA LEU A 128 3.06 -2.82 -6.98
C LEU A 128 1.54 -2.65 -6.84
N ALA A 129 0.95 -1.86 -7.74
CA ALA A 129 -0.50 -1.76 -7.87
C ALA A 129 -1.10 -3.13 -8.22
N ARG A 130 -2.24 -3.47 -7.60
CA ARG A 130 -2.93 -4.76 -7.77
C ARG A 130 -3.49 -4.98 -9.15
N GLU A 131 -3.63 -3.91 -9.90
CA GLU A 131 -4.24 -3.86 -11.22
C GLU A 131 -3.27 -4.23 -12.36
N MET A 132 -2.01 -4.53 -12.08
CA MET A 132 -0.99 -4.84 -13.08
C MET A 132 -1.13 -6.24 -13.66
N SER A 133 -0.84 -6.38 -14.96
CA SER A 133 -0.73 -7.66 -15.66
C SER A 133 0.64 -8.29 -15.47
N ALA A 134 0.74 -9.61 -15.76
CA ALA A 134 2.01 -10.35 -15.72
C ALA A 134 3.12 -9.67 -16.55
N ARG A 135 2.76 -9.13 -17.74
CA ARG A 135 3.73 -8.41 -18.59
C ARG A 135 4.27 -7.15 -17.92
N GLU A 136 3.39 -6.32 -17.34
CA GLU A 136 3.79 -5.09 -16.67
C GLU A 136 4.63 -5.35 -15.41
N ILE A 137 4.32 -6.42 -14.67
CA ILE A 137 5.12 -6.85 -13.51
C ILE A 137 6.52 -7.27 -13.97
N ARG A 138 6.62 -8.07 -15.05
CA ARG A 138 7.91 -8.51 -15.60
C ARG A 138 8.76 -7.32 -16.06
N GLU A 139 8.16 -6.33 -16.73
CA GLU A 139 8.86 -5.10 -17.13
C GLU A 139 9.39 -4.32 -15.88
N CYS A 140 8.64 -4.27 -14.79
CA CYS A 140 9.09 -3.64 -13.54
C CYS A 140 10.21 -4.44 -12.84
N ALA A 141 10.28 -5.75 -13.00
CA ALA A 141 11.30 -6.60 -12.38
C ALA A 141 12.71 -6.40 -12.96
N GLU A 142 12.85 -5.66 -14.06
CA GLU A 142 14.15 -5.25 -14.60
C GLU A 142 14.85 -4.19 -13.71
N VAL A 143 14.13 -3.53 -12.81
CA VAL A 143 14.71 -2.55 -11.88
C VAL A 143 15.29 -3.30 -10.66
N PRO A 144 16.54 -3.00 -10.19
CA PRO A 144 17.20 -3.74 -9.13
C PRO A 144 16.68 -3.36 -7.73
N VAL A 145 15.38 -3.53 -7.52
CA VAL A 145 14.68 -3.31 -6.24
C VAL A 145 13.75 -4.50 -5.96
N GLU A 146 13.55 -4.83 -4.70
CA GLU A 146 12.60 -5.88 -4.34
C GLU A 146 11.17 -5.49 -4.74
N LEU A 147 10.49 -6.33 -5.51
CA LEU A 147 9.09 -6.17 -5.83
C LEU A 147 8.22 -7.04 -4.92
N GLU A 148 7.08 -6.47 -4.49
CA GLU A 148 6.06 -7.18 -3.74
C GLU A 148 4.71 -7.10 -4.47
N VAL A 149 4.06 -8.24 -4.67
CA VAL A 149 2.79 -8.38 -5.40
C VAL A 149 1.73 -9.01 -4.52
N PHE A 150 0.51 -8.44 -4.52
CA PHE A 150 -0.63 -9.07 -3.82
C PHE A 150 -1.10 -10.31 -4.56
N VAL A 151 -0.98 -11.47 -3.89
CA VAL A 151 -1.34 -12.78 -4.47
C VAL A 151 -2.67 -13.30 -3.99
N HIS A 152 -3.19 -12.83 -2.83
CA HIS A 152 -4.49 -13.29 -2.34
C HIS A 152 -5.21 -12.22 -1.52
N GLY A 153 -6.55 -12.19 -1.63
CA GLY A 153 -7.44 -11.43 -0.79
C GLY A 153 -8.25 -10.34 -1.48
N ALA A 154 -8.80 -9.43 -0.69
CA ALA A 154 -9.76 -8.43 -1.17
C ALA A 154 -9.17 -7.50 -2.26
N LEU A 155 -9.88 -7.44 -3.39
CA LEU A 155 -9.55 -6.53 -4.49
C LEU A 155 -10.37 -5.25 -4.37
N CYS A 156 -9.70 -4.09 -4.42
CA CYS A 156 -10.34 -2.79 -4.51
C CYS A 156 -10.76 -2.51 -5.96
N MET A 157 -11.83 -1.73 -6.16
CA MET A 157 -12.22 -1.26 -7.49
C MET A 157 -11.32 -0.14 -8.00
N SER A 158 -10.94 0.77 -7.12
CA SER A 158 -10.02 1.86 -7.42
C SER A 158 -8.57 1.42 -7.21
N VAL A 159 -7.66 1.94 -8.00
CA VAL A 159 -6.23 1.91 -7.74
C VAL A 159 -6.00 2.43 -6.31
N SER A 160 -5.20 1.71 -5.54
CA SER A 160 -4.94 2.05 -4.13
C SER A 160 -4.31 3.44 -4.02
N GLY A 161 -4.75 4.24 -3.03
CA GLY A 161 -4.33 5.64 -2.89
C GLY A 161 -5.09 6.63 -3.77
N GLN A 162 -5.91 6.17 -4.72
CA GLN A 162 -6.65 7.00 -5.68
C GLN A 162 -8.18 6.93 -5.49
N CYS A 163 -8.63 6.59 -4.26
CA CYS A 163 -10.05 6.49 -3.93
C CYS A 163 -10.45 7.50 -2.88
N TYR A 164 -11.28 8.46 -3.28
CA TYR A 164 -11.83 9.53 -2.43
C TYR A 164 -13.34 9.37 -2.21
N PHE A 165 -13.93 8.27 -2.69
CA PHE A 165 -15.37 8.08 -2.74
C PHE A 165 -15.99 8.04 -1.35
N SER A 166 -15.41 7.29 -0.42
CA SER A 166 -15.88 7.19 0.95
C SER A 166 -15.73 8.52 1.72
N ALA A 167 -14.63 9.25 1.48
CA ALA A 167 -14.41 10.58 2.04
C ALA A 167 -15.48 11.57 1.55
N MET A 168 -15.77 11.60 0.24
CA MET A 168 -16.74 12.52 -0.34
C MET A 168 -18.17 12.26 0.15
N LEU A 169 -18.57 11.01 0.31
CA LEU A 169 -19.93 10.67 0.75
C LEU A 169 -20.13 10.78 2.27
N GLY A 170 -19.09 10.57 3.08
CA GLY A 170 -19.25 10.47 4.53
C GLY A 170 -18.04 10.87 5.37
N SER A 171 -17.12 11.68 4.83
CA SER A 171 -15.87 12.15 5.47
C SER A 171 -14.88 11.04 5.90
N ARG A 172 -15.18 9.77 5.62
CA ARG A 172 -14.35 8.61 5.96
C ARG A 172 -13.33 8.33 4.88
N SER A 173 -12.12 8.89 5.03
CA SER A 173 -11.08 8.76 4.01
C SER A 173 -10.49 7.35 3.93
N GLY A 174 -10.45 6.78 2.71
CA GLY A 174 -9.70 5.56 2.43
C GLY A 174 -8.18 5.75 2.53
N ASN A 175 -7.70 6.95 2.24
CA ASN A 175 -6.29 7.33 2.33
C ASN A 175 -5.83 7.55 3.79
N ARG A 176 -6.80 7.67 4.72
CA ARG A 176 -6.56 7.74 6.17
C ARG A 176 -7.00 6.46 6.91
N GLY A 177 -7.29 5.39 6.16
CA GLY A 177 -7.64 4.10 6.74
C GLY A 177 -9.09 3.94 7.18
N ALA A 178 -9.96 4.96 7.01
CA ALA A 178 -11.35 4.96 7.48
C ALA A 178 -12.38 4.56 6.41
N CYS A 179 -11.96 3.87 5.34
CA CYS A 179 -12.80 3.49 4.20
C CYS A 179 -14.11 2.78 4.62
N ALA A 180 -15.27 3.32 4.22
CA ALA A 180 -16.58 2.72 4.47
C ALA A 180 -16.99 1.64 3.45
N GLN A 181 -16.09 1.24 2.53
CA GLN A 181 -16.35 0.26 1.46
C GLN A 181 -17.54 0.63 0.56
N THR A 182 -17.69 1.90 0.21
CA THR A 182 -18.75 2.43 -0.65
C THR A 182 -18.86 1.73 -2.00
N CYS A 183 -17.75 1.19 -2.55
CA CYS A 183 -17.74 0.38 -3.76
C CYS A 183 -18.53 -0.94 -3.64
N ARG A 184 -18.93 -1.35 -2.44
CA ARG A 184 -19.75 -2.56 -2.21
C ARG A 184 -21.24 -2.27 -2.16
N LEU A 185 -21.64 -1.00 -2.16
CA LEU A 185 -23.04 -0.59 -2.27
C LEU A 185 -23.57 -0.85 -3.69
N PRO A 186 -24.91 -0.94 -3.85
CA PRO A 186 -25.51 -1.04 -5.17
C PRO A 186 -25.27 0.22 -6.01
N PHE A 187 -24.69 0.02 -7.20
CA PHE A 187 -24.56 1.00 -8.27
C PHE A 187 -24.92 0.34 -9.58
N ALA A 188 -25.81 0.96 -10.35
CA ALA A 188 -26.28 0.49 -11.64
C ALA A 188 -25.59 1.23 -12.80
N VAL A 189 -25.33 0.54 -13.90
CA VAL A 189 -24.82 1.09 -15.17
C VAL A 189 -25.70 0.64 -16.33
N GLY A 190 -25.68 1.33 -17.46
CA GLY A 190 -26.33 0.90 -18.68
C GLY A 190 -27.86 0.77 -18.60
N GLY A 191 -28.53 1.59 -17.78
CA GLY A 191 -29.98 1.54 -17.64
C GLY A 191 -30.52 0.40 -16.77
N GLN A 192 -29.66 -0.39 -16.11
CA GLN A 192 -30.09 -1.41 -15.16
C GLN A 192 -30.82 -0.77 -13.96
N LYS A 193 -31.86 -1.47 -13.43
CA LYS A 193 -32.58 -1.00 -12.23
C LYS A 193 -31.73 -1.09 -10.95
N SER A 194 -30.81 -2.07 -10.89
CA SER A 194 -29.90 -2.28 -9.78
C SER A 194 -28.65 -3.05 -10.25
N GLY A 195 -27.56 -2.94 -9.52
CA GLY A 195 -26.31 -3.66 -9.84
C GLY A 195 -25.22 -3.34 -8.84
N HIS A 196 -24.10 -4.04 -8.94
CA HIS A 196 -22.90 -3.80 -8.11
C HIS A 196 -21.69 -3.50 -9.00
N ALA A 197 -21.83 -2.45 -9.82
CA ALA A 197 -20.85 -2.08 -10.85
C ALA A 197 -19.45 -1.72 -10.32
N LEU A 198 -19.28 -1.55 -9.01
CA LEU A 198 -18.01 -1.27 -8.35
C LEU A 198 -17.50 -2.42 -7.49
N SER A 199 -18.13 -3.60 -7.50
CA SER A 199 -17.76 -4.73 -6.65
C SER A 199 -17.01 -5.80 -7.45
N LEU A 200 -15.71 -5.97 -7.15
CA LEU A 200 -14.87 -7.03 -7.72
C LEU A 200 -14.86 -8.26 -6.81
N LYS A 201 -14.64 -9.44 -7.41
CA LYS A 201 -14.26 -10.68 -6.73
C LYS A 201 -12.95 -10.50 -5.97
N ASP A 202 -12.61 -11.45 -5.10
CA ASP A 202 -11.33 -11.44 -4.43
C ASP A 202 -10.21 -11.89 -5.39
N ASN A 203 -9.01 -11.32 -5.22
CA ASN A 203 -7.82 -11.71 -6.00
C ASN A 203 -7.32 -13.07 -5.54
N SER A 204 -6.88 -13.92 -6.48
CA SER A 204 -6.06 -15.08 -6.17
C SER A 204 -5.07 -15.35 -7.30
N LEU A 205 -3.79 -15.19 -7.00
CA LEU A 205 -2.65 -15.52 -7.86
C LEU A 205 -1.82 -16.65 -7.23
N ILE A 206 -2.43 -17.47 -6.36
CA ILE A 206 -1.75 -18.59 -5.74
C ILE A 206 -1.22 -19.57 -6.79
N PRO A 207 -2.00 -19.96 -7.83
CA PRO A 207 -1.49 -20.84 -8.89
C PRO A 207 -0.33 -20.23 -9.70
N GLN A 208 -0.19 -18.90 -9.69
CA GLN A 208 0.84 -18.17 -10.44
C GLN A 208 2.10 -17.85 -9.61
N LEU A 209 2.23 -18.37 -8.37
CA LEU A 209 3.39 -18.08 -7.51
C LEU A 209 4.72 -18.44 -8.16
N GLY A 210 4.81 -19.60 -8.83
CA GLY A 210 6.03 -20.00 -9.55
C GLY A 210 6.37 -19.06 -10.72
N GLU A 211 5.36 -18.53 -11.43
CA GLU A 211 5.57 -17.54 -12.49
C GLU A 211 6.07 -16.22 -11.91
N LEU A 212 5.49 -15.74 -10.80
CA LEU A 212 5.93 -14.53 -10.11
C LEU A 212 7.37 -14.64 -9.60
N GLU A 213 7.73 -15.80 -9.02
CA GLU A 213 9.11 -16.09 -8.58
C GLU A 213 10.09 -16.08 -9.76
N ALA A 214 9.73 -16.72 -10.88
CA ALA A 214 10.52 -16.72 -12.10
C ALA A 214 10.69 -15.33 -12.74
N MET A 215 9.77 -14.39 -12.49
CA MET A 215 9.91 -12.99 -12.88
C MET A 215 10.86 -12.20 -11.98
N GLY A 216 11.28 -12.72 -10.82
CA GLY A 216 12.08 -12.01 -9.83
C GLY A 216 11.27 -11.25 -8.77
N VAL A 217 9.97 -11.54 -8.61
CA VAL A 217 9.16 -10.98 -7.52
C VAL A 217 9.66 -11.53 -6.19
N ALA A 218 10.13 -10.64 -5.31
CA ALA A 218 10.75 -11.00 -4.04
C ALA A 218 9.75 -11.36 -2.93
N SER A 219 8.50 -10.90 -3.04
CA SER A 219 7.50 -11.06 -1.99
C SER A 219 6.08 -11.24 -2.52
N ALA A 220 5.42 -12.31 -2.07
CA ALA A 220 4.02 -12.61 -2.31
C ALA A 220 3.18 -12.14 -1.11
N LYS A 221 2.33 -11.12 -1.32
CA LYS A 221 1.55 -10.48 -0.24
C LYS A 221 0.12 -10.98 -0.15
N ILE A 222 -0.29 -11.34 1.07
CA ILE A 222 -1.66 -11.73 1.38
C ILE A 222 -2.38 -10.60 2.10
N GLU A 223 -3.55 -10.15 1.61
CA GLU A 223 -4.39 -9.16 2.31
C GLU A 223 -5.20 -9.83 3.41
N GLY A 224 -4.79 -9.68 4.66
CA GLY A 224 -5.40 -10.36 5.80
C GLY A 224 -5.72 -9.49 7.02
N ARG A 225 -5.40 -8.19 7.03
CA ARG A 225 -5.46 -7.33 8.22
C ARG A 225 -6.84 -7.16 8.87
N MET A 226 -7.92 -7.24 8.08
CA MET A 226 -9.31 -7.18 8.56
C MET A 226 -9.96 -8.55 8.60
N LYS A 227 -9.15 -9.62 8.64
CA LYS A 227 -9.60 -11.00 8.58
C LYS A 227 -9.34 -11.73 9.89
N ARG A 228 -10.08 -12.82 10.10
CA ARG A 228 -9.88 -13.72 11.23
C ARG A 228 -8.55 -14.48 11.10
N PRO A 229 -7.96 -14.95 12.21
CA PRO A 229 -6.73 -15.76 12.20
C PRO A 229 -6.83 -16.99 11.29
N GLU A 230 -8.00 -17.63 11.23
CA GLU A 230 -8.25 -18.81 10.39
C GLU A 230 -8.11 -18.49 8.89
N TYR A 231 -8.55 -17.31 8.46
CA TYR A 231 -8.34 -16.88 7.07
C TYR A 231 -6.84 -16.71 6.78
N VAL A 232 -6.12 -16.07 7.69
CA VAL A 232 -4.67 -15.87 7.53
C VAL A 232 -3.96 -17.21 7.44
N ALA A 233 -4.28 -18.14 8.34
CA ALA A 233 -3.70 -19.49 8.33
C ALA A 233 -3.98 -20.25 7.03
N ALA A 234 -5.24 -20.25 6.56
CA ALA A 234 -5.62 -20.96 5.33
C ALA A 234 -4.94 -20.36 4.09
N ALA A 235 -4.84 -19.03 4.01
CA ALA A 235 -4.20 -18.36 2.87
C ALA A 235 -2.68 -18.59 2.85
N VAL A 236 -2.01 -18.53 4.01
CA VAL A 236 -0.58 -18.83 4.12
C VAL A 236 -0.31 -20.29 3.78
N ALA A 237 -1.11 -21.23 4.31
CA ALA A 237 -0.97 -22.66 4.02
C ALA A 237 -1.09 -22.96 2.52
N ALA A 238 -2.09 -22.35 1.85
CA ALA A 238 -2.28 -22.53 0.41
C ALA A 238 -1.08 -21.97 -0.40
N CYS A 239 -0.54 -20.82 -0.02
CA CYS A 239 0.67 -20.27 -0.65
C CYS A 239 1.89 -21.17 -0.43
N ARG A 240 2.04 -21.75 0.77
CA ARG A 240 3.15 -22.70 1.09
C ARG A 240 3.02 -24.00 0.31
N GLU A 241 1.84 -24.61 0.26
CA GLU A 241 1.62 -25.83 -0.53
C GLU A 241 1.92 -25.59 -2.01
N GLN A 242 1.43 -24.48 -2.59
CA GLN A 242 1.73 -24.13 -3.97
C GLN A 242 3.22 -23.96 -4.23
N ARG A 243 3.95 -23.29 -3.32
CA ARG A 243 5.38 -23.08 -3.45
C ARG A 243 6.18 -24.37 -3.27
N ASP A 244 5.85 -25.16 -2.23
CA ASP A 244 6.65 -26.30 -1.81
C ASP A 244 6.35 -27.54 -2.67
N PHE A 245 5.14 -27.67 -3.22
CA PHE A 245 4.69 -28.86 -3.99
C PHE A 245 4.28 -28.54 -5.43
N GLY A 246 4.11 -27.26 -5.80
CA GLY A 246 3.60 -26.86 -7.12
C GLY A 246 2.09 -26.92 -7.27
N PHE A 247 1.35 -27.31 -6.24
CA PHE A 247 -0.11 -27.37 -6.23
C PHE A 247 -0.66 -27.14 -4.82
N VAL A 248 -1.93 -26.77 -4.75
CA VAL A 248 -2.71 -26.67 -3.50
C VAL A 248 -3.57 -27.93 -3.36
N THR A 249 -3.55 -28.56 -2.18
CA THR A 249 -4.41 -29.73 -1.93
C THR A 249 -5.90 -29.36 -1.94
N GLU A 250 -6.77 -30.28 -2.37
CA GLU A 250 -8.22 -30.09 -2.41
C GLU A 250 -8.79 -29.68 -1.03
N GLU A 251 -8.24 -30.25 0.03
CA GLU A 251 -8.63 -29.89 1.40
C GLU A 251 -8.29 -28.44 1.71
N THR A 252 -7.07 -27.98 1.44
CA THR A 252 -6.63 -26.59 1.68
C THR A 252 -7.42 -25.62 0.80
N GLU A 253 -7.67 -25.95 -0.46
CA GLU A 253 -8.52 -25.14 -1.35
C GLU A 253 -9.95 -25.00 -0.81
N ARG A 254 -10.55 -26.10 -0.36
CA ARG A 254 -11.89 -26.11 0.27
C ARG A 254 -11.93 -25.22 1.51
N LEU A 255 -10.92 -25.32 2.40
CA LEU A 255 -10.80 -24.49 3.60
C LEU A 255 -10.68 -23.02 3.22
N LEU A 256 -9.80 -22.67 2.27
CA LEU A 256 -9.57 -21.30 1.81
C LEU A 256 -10.83 -20.66 1.22
N ARG A 257 -11.55 -21.39 0.36
CA ARG A 257 -12.83 -20.93 -0.22
C ARG A 257 -13.91 -20.75 0.83
N GLY A 258 -14.00 -21.64 1.81
CA GLY A 258 -15.01 -21.63 2.86
C GLY A 258 -14.82 -20.49 3.86
N VAL A 259 -13.57 -20.11 4.17
CA VAL A 259 -13.29 -19.05 5.16
C VAL A 259 -13.77 -17.68 4.69
N PHE A 260 -13.53 -17.35 3.42
CA PHE A 260 -13.95 -16.07 2.85
C PHE A 260 -13.84 -16.05 1.32
N SER A 261 -14.97 -15.75 0.66
CA SER A 261 -15.00 -15.56 -0.78
C SER A 261 -16.11 -14.55 -1.14
N ARG A 262 -16.00 -13.92 -2.32
CA ARG A 262 -17.03 -13.07 -2.95
C ARG A 262 -17.40 -13.67 -4.28
N THR A 263 -18.22 -14.74 -4.27
CA THR A 263 -18.56 -15.51 -5.47
C THR A 263 -17.32 -16.04 -6.22
N GLY A 264 -16.28 -16.44 -5.45
CA GLY A 264 -15.04 -16.97 -5.99
C GLY A 264 -13.92 -15.92 -6.13
N PHE A 265 -12.87 -16.31 -6.83
CA PHE A 265 -11.66 -15.56 -7.02
C PHE A 265 -11.49 -15.09 -8.48
N THR A 266 -10.58 -14.15 -8.70
CA THR A 266 -10.18 -13.66 -10.03
C THR A 266 -8.68 -13.44 -10.11
N ASP A 267 -8.11 -13.74 -11.27
CA ASP A 267 -6.75 -13.38 -11.71
C ASP A 267 -6.79 -12.36 -12.87
N GLY A 268 -7.95 -11.79 -13.13
CA GLY A 268 -8.26 -11.05 -14.37
C GLY A 268 -7.27 -9.94 -14.71
N TYR A 269 -6.74 -9.22 -13.72
CA TYR A 269 -5.71 -8.22 -13.96
C TYR A 269 -4.39 -8.84 -14.40
N PHE A 270 -3.90 -9.83 -13.65
CA PHE A 270 -2.65 -10.53 -13.96
C PHE A 270 -2.68 -11.15 -15.35
N ALA A 271 -3.76 -11.81 -15.68
CA ALA A 271 -3.96 -12.45 -16.97
C ALA A 271 -4.34 -11.48 -18.12
N GLY A 272 -4.53 -10.19 -17.83
CA GLY A 272 -4.96 -9.20 -18.83
C GLY A 272 -6.41 -9.36 -19.31
N ARG A 273 -7.24 -10.16 -18.60
CA ARG A 273 -8.64 -10.44 -18.94
C ARG A 273 -9.59 -9.59 -18.10
N ILE A 274 -9.73 -8.31 -18.48
CA ILE A 274 -10.58 -7.36 -17.73
C ILE A 274 -12.00 -7.39 -18.31
N GLY A 275 -12.88 -8.17 -17.70
CA GLY A 275 -14.24 -8.42 -18.18
C GLY A 275 -15.27 -8.54 -17.04
N LYS A 276 -16.50 -8.95 -17.41
CA LYS A 276 -17.63 -9.14 -16.50
C LYS A 276 -17.35 -10.17 -15.40
N GLU A 277 -16.56 -11.18 -15.69
CA GLU A 277 -16.18 -12.29 -14.81
C GLU A 277 -15.37 -11.85 -13.59
N MET A 278 -14.75 -10.65 -13.63
CA MET A 278 -14.04 -10.07 -12.49
C MET A 278 -14.98 -9.50 -11.42
N PHE A 279 -16.26 -9.24 -11.77
CA PHE A 279 -17.22 -8.64 -10.84
C PHE A 279 -17.93 -9.72 -10.01
N GLY A 280 -18.16 -9.41 -8.74
CA GLY A 280 -18.83 -10.33 -7.82
C GLY A 280 -19.22 -9.67 -6.50
N THR A 281 -20.16 -10.27 -5.81
CA THR A 281 -20.67 -9.82 -4.51
C THR A 281 -20.70 -11.00 -3.54
N ARG A 282 -20.65 -10.71 -2.24
CA ARG A 282 -20.80 -11.74 -1.24
C ARG A 282 -22.27 -12.17 -1.17
N THR A 283 -22.53 -13.46 -1.34
CA THR A 283 -23.87 -14.05 -1.27
C THR A 283 -24.16 -14.59 0.14
N LYS A 284 -25.45 -14.93 0.40
CA LYS A 284 -25.83 -15.64 1.63
C LYS A 284 -25.12 -17.00 1.74
N GLY A 285 -24.92 -17.70 0.62
CA GLY A 285 -24.18 -18.96 0.58
C GLY A 285 -22.73 -18.83 1.05
N ASP A 286 -22.03 -17.75 0.63
CA ASP A 286 -20.65 -17.47 1.07
C ASP A 286 -20.56 -17.21 2.58
N VAL A 287 -21.65 -16.79 3.22
CA VAL A 287 -21.69 -16.56 4.69
C VAL A 287 -21.94 -17.88 5.43
N VAL A 288 -22.84 -18.72 4.94
CA VAL A 288 -23.22 -19.98 5.58
C VAL A 288 -22.07 -21.01 5.54
N SER A 289 -21.23 -21.00 4.50
CA SER A 289 -20.09 -21.92 4.37
C SER A 289 -18.98 -21.67 5.42
N ALA A 290 -18.95 -20.49 6.06
CA ALA A 290 -17.98 -20.14 7.10
C ALA A 290 -18.54 -20.53 8.48
N ASP A 291 -18.63 -21.82 8.79
CA ASP A 291 -19.12 -22.36 10.05
C ASP A 291 -18.03 -22.68 11.08
N GLU A 292 -18.42 -22.98 12.31
CA GLU A 292 -17.48 -23.28 13.40
C GLU A 292 -16.70 -24.59 13.18
N LYS A 293 -17.27 -25.56 12.45
CA LYS A 293 -16.58 -26.80 12.08
C LYS A 293 -15.39 -26.51 11.16
N LEU A 294 -15.58 -25.62 10.18
CA LEU A 294 -14.52 -25.15 9.30
C LEU A 294 -13.42 -24.43 10.10
N PHE A 295 -13.82 -23.50 10.98
CA PHE A 295 -12.85 -22.76 11.78
C PHE A 295 -12.05 -23.67 12.72
N SER A 296 -12.68 -24.65 13.37
CA SER A 296 -12.01 -25.62 14.21
C SER A 296 -11.01 -26.48 13.43
N ALA A 297 -11.36 -26.92 12.21
CA ALA A 297 -10.43 -27.67 11.37
C ALA A 297 -9.20 -26.85 10.99
N ILE A 298 -9.36 -25.55 10.73
CA ILE A 298 -8.22 -24.68 10.42
C ILE A 298 -7.38 -24.44 11.66
N ARG A 299 -8.01 -24.14 12.83
CA ARG A 299 -7.26 -23.94 14.10
C ARG A 299 -6.42 -25.14 14.48
N ALA A 300 -6.90 -26.35 14.23
CA ALA A 300 -6.15 -27.58 14.49
C ALA A 300 -4.83 -27.64 13.71
N ARG A 301 -4.74 -27.02 12.51
CA ARG A 301 -3.54 -27.03 11.65
C ARG A 301 -2.42 -26.13 12.16
N TYR A 302 -2.73 -25.10 12.96
CA TYR A 302 -1.72 -24.19 13.52
C TYR A 302 -1.76 -24.15 15.06
N LYS A 303 -2.30 -25.21 15.69
CA LYS A 303 -2.37 -25.32 17.15
C LYS A 303 -0.98 -25.36 17.80
N ASP A 304 -0.09 -26.15 17.24
CA ASP A 304 1.24 -26.39 17.76
C ASP A 304 2.29 -25.47 17.13
N GLU A 305 3.41 -25.23 17.86
CA GLU A 305 4.52 -24.46 17.33
C GLU A 305 5.15 -25.16 16.11
N ARG A 306 5.45 -24.36 15.09
CA ARG A 306 6.13 -24.86 13.89
C ARG A 306 7.63 -24.93 14.15
N GLN A 307 8.17 -26.15 14.19
CA GLN A 307 9.60 -26.39 14.33
C GLN A 307 10.32 -26.24 12.96
N ASN A 308 10.64 -24.99 12.60
CA ASN A 308 11.24 -24.64 11.30
C ASN A 308 12.69 -24.15 11.41
N ILE A 309 13.21 -24.00 12.64
CA ILE A 309 14.58 -23.55 12.88
C ILE A 309 15.44 -24.77 13.23
N ASP A 310 16.34 -25.11 12.34
CA ASP A 310 17.29 -26.21 12.56
C ASP A 310 18.40 -25.78 13.51
N ILE A 311 18.63 -26.58 14.56
CA ILE A 311 19.67 -26.33 15.56
C ILE A 311 20.62 -27.52 15.69
N ARG A 312 21.87 -27.20 16.08
CA ARG A 312 22.89 -28.14 16.51
C ARG A 312 23.10 -27.99 18.00
N LEU A 313 23.19 -29.13 18.68
CA LEU A 313 23.44 -29.19 20.12
C LEU A 313 24.78 -29.87 20.37
N ARG A 314 25.59 -29.36 21.30
CA ARG A 314 26.77 -29.99 21.86
C ARG A 314 26.67 -29.97 23.37
N PHE A 315 26.59 -31.14 23.95
CA PHE A 315 26.57 -31.34 25.40
C PHE A 315 27.90 -31.92 25.85
N SER A 316 28.53 -31.31 26.86
CA SER A 316 29.75 -31.79 27.47
C SER A 316 29.60 -31.90 29.00
N ALA A 317 30.04 -33.02 29.59
CA ALA A 317 29.98 -33.25 31.01
C ALA A 317 31.19 -34.08 31.48
N GLN A 318 31.87 -33.57 32.52
CA GLN A 318 33.05 -34.19 33.13
C GLN A 318 32.90 -34.19 34.66
N VAL A 319 33.41 -35.21 35.34
CA VAL A 319 33.39 -35.30 36.80
C VAL A 319 34.09 -34.09 37.39
N GLY A 320 33.49 -33.49 38.47
CA GLY A 320 33.99 -32.29 39.14
C GLY A 320 33.82 -30.97 38.36
N LYS A 321 33.22 -30.99 37.15
CA LYS A 321 32.92 -29.78 36.37
C LYS A 321 31.43 -29.62 36.17
N ALA A 322 31.00 -28.35 35.98
CA ALA A 322 29.64 -28.06 35.59
C ALA A 322 29.38 -28.58 34.13
N PRO A 323 28.27 -29.29 33.91
CA PRO A 323 27.91 -29.69 32.56
C PRO A 323 27.50 -28.47 31.70
N VAL A 324 27.88 -28.46 30.46
CA VAL A 324 27.65 -27.36 29.51
C VAL A 324 26.82 -27.85 28.32
N LEU A 325 25.82 -27.08 27.95
CA LEU A 325 25.07 -27.25 26.70
C LEU A 325 25.28 -26.04 25.79
N THR A 326 25.84 -26.30 24.61
CA THR A 326 25.95 -25.32 23.53
C THR A 326 24.89 -25.57 22.49
N VAL A 327 24.19 -24.51 22.07
CA VAL A 327 23.14 -24.53 21.02
C VAL A 327 23.51 -23.55 19.93
N SER A 328 23.39 -23.95 18.66
CA SER A 328 23.62 -23.08 17.51
C SER A 328 22.56 -23.29 16.44
N ASP A 329 22.04 -22.18 15.86
CA ASP A 329 21.18 -22.18 14.67
C ASP A 329 21.95 -21.89 13.36
N GLY A 330 23.27 -21.88 13.44
CA GLY A 330 24.17 -21.56 12.31
C GLY A 330 24.50 -20.07 12.18
N LYS A 331 23.70 -19.18 12.77
CA LYS A 331 23.96 -17.73 12.86
C LYS A 331 24.33 -17.32 14.28
N ASN A 332 23.59 -17.80 15.24
CA ASN A 332 23.77 -17.54 16.66
C ASN A 332 24.28 -18.79 17.37
N THR A 333 25.13 -18.60 18.37
CA THR A 333 25.60 -19.65 19.26
C THR A 333 25.53 -19.17 20.69
N VAL A 334 25.00 -20.02 21.56
CA VAL A 334 24.90 -19.78 23.00
C VAL A 334 25.40 -21.01 23.77
N SER A 335 26.02 -20.80 24.92
CA SER A 335 26.49 -21.86 25.81
C SER A 335 25.99 -21.57 27.21
N VAL A 336 25.41 -22.57 27.85
CA VAL A 336 24.88 -22.48 29.22
C VAL A 336 25.51 -23.58 30.06
N ALA A 337 26.04 -23.22 31.22
CA ALA A 337 26.53 -24.18 32.24
C ALA A 337 25.48 -24.36 33.33
N ALA A 338 25.37 -25.55 33.88
CA ALA A 338 24.50 -25.76 35.04
C ALA A 338 25.12 -25.20 36.35
N ASP A 339 24.29 -24.89 37.31
CA ASP A 339 24.70 -24.41 38.65
C ASP A 339 25.23 -25.53 39.57
N CYS A 340 25.40 -26.75 39.05
CA CYS A 340 25.93 -27.91 39.77
C CYS A 340 27.08 -28.56 39.05
N VAL A 341 27.91 -29.26 39.77
CA VAL A 341 28.99 -30.07 39.19
C VAL A 341 28.56 -31.53 38.99
N CYS A 342 29.15 -32.20 38.03
CA CYS A 342 28.92 -33.62 37.81
C CYS A 342 29.66 -34.44 38.88
N GLU A 343 28.97 -35.44 39.43
CA GLU A 343 29.56 -36.38 40.42
C GLU A 343 29.90 -37.70 39.77
N GLU A 344 30.76 -38.48 40.42
CA GLU A 344 30.99 -39.85 40.06
C GLU A 344 29.77 -40.74 40.39
N ALA A 345 29.41 -41.67 39.51
CA ALA A 345 28.20 -42.46 39.67
C ALA A 345 28.41 -43.53 40.76
N ARG A 346 27.51 -43.52 41.79
CA ARG A 346 27.53 -44.49 42.85
C ARG A 346 26.77 -45.78 42.52
N SER A 347 25.87 -45.76 41.57
CA SER A 347 25.03 -46.90 41.18
C SER A 347 24.85 -47.02 39.66
N VAL A 348 24.22 -46.05 39.02
CA VAL A 348 23.91 -46.04 37.58
C VAL A 348 24.48 -44.79 36.95
N ALA A 349 25.42 -44.95 36.06
CA ALA A 349 26.00 -43.86 35.26
C ALA A 349 24.97 -43.30 34.27
N LEU A 350 25.10 -42.00 33.97
CA LEU A 350 24.36 -41.36 32.92
C LEU A 350 24.82 -41.90 31.55
N SER A 351 23.90 -42.41 30.74
CA SER A 351 24.21 -42.89 29.41
C SER A 351 23.99 -41.83 28.31
N GLU A 352 24.69 -41.95 27.22
CA GLU A 352 24.54 -41.09 26.05
C GLU A 352 23.10 -41.12 25.51
N GLU A 353 22.44 -42.29 25.47
CA GLU A 353 21.07 -42.45 25.00
C GLU A 353 20.08 -41.63 25.87
N LYS A 354 20.27 -41.61 27.20
CA LYS A 354 19.46 -40.83 28.13
C LYS A 354 19.67 -39.32 27.88
N CYS A 355 20.91 -38.88 27.64
CA CYS A 355 21.21 -37.50 27.29
C CYS A 355 20.49 -37.11 26.00
N ARG A 356 20.65 -37.90 24.95
CA ARG A 356 20.02 -37.69 23.63
C ARG A 356 18.49 -37.63 23.77
N ALA A 357 17.89 -38.58 24.45
CA ALA A 357 16.44 -38.65 24.66
C ALA A 357 15.87 -37.44 25.40
N GLN A 358 16.62 -36.76 26.29
CA GLN A 358 16.18 -35.57 27.00
C GLN A 358 16.46 -34.29 26.21
N LEU A 359 17.64 -34.16 25.59
CA LEU A 359 18.06 -32.95 24.90
C LEU A 359 17.33 -32.73 23.57
N GLN A 360 16.86 -33.78 22.92
CA GLN A 360 16.07 -33.72 21.69
C GLN A 360 14.62 -33.28 21.90
N LYS A 361 14.12 -33.16 23.13
CA LYS A 361 12.74 -32.76 23.42
C LYS A 361 12.53 -31.25 23.25
N THR A 362 12.42 -30.79 22.02
CA THR A 362 12.20 -29.39 21.66
C THR A 362 10.75 -29.07 21.29
N GLY A 363 9.80 -29.97 21.58
CA GLY A 363 8.37 -29.72 21.36
C GLY A 363 7.89 -28.43 22.04
N GLY A 364 6.98 -27.69 21.41
CA GLY A 364 6.49 -26.38 21.90
C GLY A 364 7.46 -25.21 21.68
N THR A 365 8.53 -25.40 20.85
CA THR A 365 9.47 -24.35 20.45
C THR A 365 9.60 -24.29 18.93
N ALA A 366 10.24 -23.25 18.40
CA ALA A 366 10.55 -23.11 16.99
C ALA A 366 11.64 -24.08 16.47
N TYR A 367 12.31 -24.79 17.37
CA TYR A 367 13.56 -25.48 17.10
C TYR A 367 13.37 -26.95 16.77
N ARG A 368 14.14 -27.42 15.79
CA ARG A 368 14.29 -28.82 15.38
C ARG A 368 15.74 -29.22 15.47
N VAL A 369 16.07 -30.19 16.32
CA VAL A 369 17.43 -30.71 16.49
C VAL A 369 17.82 -31.50 15.24
N ARG A 370 18.82 -31.02 14.51
CA ARG A 370 19.42 -31.70 13.36
C ARG A 370 20.62 -32.56 13.73
N GLU A 371 21.40 -32.07 14.68
CA GLU A 371 22.63 -32.72 15.12
C GLU A 371 22.76 -32.56 16.63
N LEU A 372 23.17 -33.63 17.29
CA LEU A 372 23.45 -33.62 18.72
C LEU A 372 24.74 -34.40 18.97
N THR A 373 25.78 -33.70 19.42
CA THR A 373 27.03 -34.27 19.92
C THR A 373 26.97 -34.34 21.43
N VAL A 374 27.27 -35.52 21.97
CA VAL A 374 27.33 -35.77 23.41
C VAL A 374 28.76 -36.21 23.78
N GLU A 375 29.43 -35.42 24.60
CA GLU A 375 30.76 -35.65 25.14
C GLU A 375 30.59 -35.92 26.63
N LEU A 376 30.57 -37.21 26.98
CA LEU A 376 30.29 -37.69 28.33
C LEU A 376 31.50 -38.46 28.88
N GLU A 377 32.03 -38.04 30.01
CA GLU A 377 33.03 -38.80 30.74
C GLU A 377 32.42 -40.08 31.32
N ASN A 378 33.21 -41.18 31.34
CA ASN A 378 32.74 -42.45 31.84
C ASN A 378 32.43 -42.37 33.35
N ASN A 379 31.46 -43.18 33.78
CA ASN A 379 31.03 -43.29 35.20
C ASN A 379 30.54 -41.98 35.84
N LEU A 380 29.91 -41.11 35.05
CA LEU A 380 29.35 -39.80 35.51
C LEU A 380 27.91 -39.95 35.94
N SER A 381 27.53 -39.24 37.02
CA SER A 381 26.17 -39.08 37.48
C SER A 381 25.70 -37.64 37.32
N LEU A 382 24.51 -37.47 36.71
CA LEU A 382 23.83 -36.19 36.61
C LEU A 382 22.31 -36.40 36.59
N PRO A 383 21.55 -35.69 37.40
CA PRO A 383 20.08 -35.78 37.37
C PRO A 383 19.49 -35.36 36.03
N LEU A 384 18.50 -36.09 35.52
CA LEU A 384 17.79 -35.74 34.28
C LEU A 384 17.09 -34.38 34.33
N SER A 385 16.74 -33.91 35.54
CA SER A 385 16.19 -32.57 35.76
C SER A 385 17.18 -31.46 35.36
N VAL A 386 18.48 -31.67 35.55
CA VAL A 386 19.55 -30.74 35.18
C VAL A 386 19.65 -30.65 33.63
N LEU A 387 19.61 -31.79 32.96
CA LEU A 387 19.57 -31.80 31.47
C LEU A 387 18.37 -31.03 30.93
N ASN A 388 17.21 -31.25 31.52
CA ASN A 388 15.97 -30.53 31.12
C ASN A 388 16.05 -29.04 31.43
N SER A 389 16.70 -28.64 32.54
CA SER A 389 16.92 -27.23 32.88
C SER A 389 17.90 -26.59 31.89
N LEU A 390 19.06 -27.20 31.63
CA LEU A 390 20.05 -26.75 30.66
C LEU A 390 19.43 -26.54 29.27
N ARG A 391 18.65 -27.53 28.80
CA ARG A 391 17.97 -27.41 27.51
C ARG A 391 17.07 -26.18 27.47
N ARG A 392 16.20 -25.98 28.48
CA ARG A 392 15.30 -24.83 28.55
C ARG A 392 16.05 -23.52 28.60
N GLN A 393 17.09 -23.42 29.43
CA GLN A 393 17.92 -22.23 29.58
C GLN A 393 18.68 -21.91 28.27
N ALA A 394 19.26 -22.91 27.62
CA ALA A 394 19.98 -22.73 26.39
C ALA A 394 19.08 -22.31 25.21
N LEU A 395 17.88 -22.91 25.10
CA LEU A 395 16.89 -22.48 24.11
C LEU A 395 16.38 -21.06 24.40
N ALA A 396 16.11 -20.70 25.64
CA ALA A 396 15.73 -19.35 26.03
C ALA A 396 16.83 -18.32 25.73
N ALA A 397 18.10 -18.67 25.98
CA ALA A 397 19.23 -17.81 25.63
C ALA A 397 19.39 -17.66 24.10
N LEU A 398 19.07 -18.69 23.33
CA LEU A 398 19.02 -18.60 21.86
C LEU A 398 17.85 -17.71 21.40
N ASP A 399 16.67 -17.81 22.06
CA ASP A 399 15.51 -16.94 21.78
C ASP A 399 15.89 -15.46 21.94
N GLU A 400 16.61 -15.08 23.01
CA GLU A 400 17.07 -13.71 23.21
C GLU A 400 18.00 -13.23 22.10
N LYS A 401 18.93 -14.09 21.67
CA LYS A 401 19.84 -13.76 20.56
C LYS A 401 19.09 -13.59 19.22
N ARG A 402 18.08 -14.42 19.00
CA ARG A 402 17.27 -14.37 17.76
C ARG A 402 16.29 -13.20 17.78
N ALA A 403 15.80 -12.83 18.96
CA ALA A 403 14.85 -11.73 19.09
C ALA A 403 15.44 -10.35 18.78
N SER A 404 16.76 -10.18 18.93
CA SER A 404 17.48 -8.92 18.70
C SER A 404 18.27 -9.01 17.41
N VAL A 405 17.72 -8.48 16.30
CA VAL A 405 18.26 -8.61 14.93
C VAL A 405 18.96 -7.35 14.46
N HIS A 406 18.36 -6.19 14.75
CA HIS A 406 18.83 -4.88 14.28
C HIS A 406 19.15 -3.97 15.48
N HIS A 407 19.92 -2.94 15.22
CA HIS A 407 20.20 -1.87 16.19
C HIS A 407 20.25 -0.55 15.43
N TYR A 408 19.05 0.02 15.19
CA TYR A 408 18.94 1.27 14.44
C TYR A 408 19.45 2.46 15.25
N ALA A 409 20.21 3.33 14.59
CA ALA A 409 20.49 4.65 15.12
C ALA A 409 19.18 5.47 15.13
N ILE A 410 18.82 6.03 16.29
CA ILE A 410 17.60 6.81 16.46
C ILE A 410 17.98 8.23 16.83
N SER A 411 17.57 9.18 15.99
CA SER A 411 17.78 10.61 16.21
C SER A 411 16.69 11.21 17.10
N ASP A 412 17.07 12.19 17.92
CA ASP A 412 16.15 13.01 18.72
C ASP A 412 15.45 14.11 17.90
N PHE A 413 15.52 14.02 16.56
CA PHE A 413 14.90 14.99 15.67
C PHE A 413 13.43 15.19 16.02
N THR A 414 13.05 16.42 16.30
CA THR A 414 11.64 16.83 16.56
C THR A 414 11.15 17.65 15.37
N PRO A 415 9.99 17.31 14.78
CA PRO A 415 9.38 18.11 13.73
C PRO A 415 9.08 19.54 14.24
N GLU A 416 9.55 20.54 13.51
CA GLU A 416 9.22 21.93 13.81
C GLU A 416 7.84 22.29 13.26
N PRO A 417 7.11 23.19 13.93
CA PRO A 417 5.87 23.75 13.39
C PRO A 417 6.15 24.41 12.02
N PRO A 418 5.26 24.20 11.03
CA PRO A 418 5.45 24.81 9.72
C PRO A 418 5.33 26.33 9.79
N VAL A 419 6.20 27.03 9.05
CA VAL A 419 6.05 28.46 8.79
C VAL A 419 5.04 28.61 7.64
N PRO A 420 3.89 29.24 7.87
CA PRO A 420 2.86 29.38 6.84
C PRO A 420 3.38 30.11 5.59
N PHE A 421 3.00 29.61 4.43
CA PHE A 421 3.33 30.20 3.14
C PHE A 421 2.52 31.49 2.90
N CYS A 422 3.16 32.51 2.32
CA CYS A 422 2.52 33.73 1.86
C CYS A 422 2.59 33.81 0.33
N SER A 423 1.45 33.98 -0.35
CA SER A 423 1.42 34.14 -1.80
C SER A 423 1.27 35.60 -2.21
N GLY A 424 1.89 35.97 -3.36
CA GLY A 424 1.76 37.30 -3.95
C GLY A 424 0.54 37.47 -4.89
N GLY A 425 -0.30 36.43 -5.01
CA GLY A 425 -1.49 36.41 -5.87
C GLY A 425 -1.89 35.00 -6.28
N CYS A 426 -3.11 34.85 -6.79
CA CYS A 426 -3.68 33.57 -7.20
C CYS A 426 -4.11 33.62 -8.67
N GLN A 427 -3.42 32.85 -9.53
CA GLN A 427 -3.70 32.80 -10.96
C GLN A 427 -4.70 31.69 -11.30
N THR A 428 -5.41 31.84 -12.42
CA THR A 428 -6.35 30.83 -12.91
C THR A 428 -5.63 29.89 -13.89
N ARG A 429 -5.80 28.60 -13.68
CA ARG A 429 -5.40 27.54 -14.63
C ARG A 429 -6.60 26.71 -15.04
N ALA A 430 -6.55 26.15 -16.24
CA ALA A 430 -7.59 25.27 -16.74
C ALA A 430 -7.06 23.86 -17.00
N ARG A 431 -7.89 22.84 -16.74
CA ARG A 431 -7.64 21.45 -17.08
C ARG A 431 -8.78 20.95 -17.95
N MET A 432 -8.45 20.49 -19.15
CA MET A 432 -9.38 20.24 -20.23
C MET A 432 -9.41 18.76 -20.60
N THR A 433 -10.53 18.26 -21.13
CA THR A 433 -10.64 16.92 -21.72
C THR A 433 -10.40 16.88 -23.23
N GLY A 434 -10.05 18.02 -23.84
CA GLY A 434 -9.78 18.16 -25.28
C GLY A 434 -9.20 19.52 -25.59
N THR A 435 -9.06 19.83 -26.88
CA THR A 435 -8.39 21.03 -27.42
C THR A 435 -9.35 22.15 -27.83
N LYS A 436 -10.65 21.97 -27.70
CA LYS A 436 -11.63 23.03 -28.00
C LYS A 436 -11.70 24.02 -26.84
N LEU A 437 -11.00 25.15 -26.99
CA LEU A 437 -10.95 26.24 -26.02
C LEU A 437 -11.68 27.48 -26.55
N GLY A 438 -12.42 28.16 -25.68
CA GLY A 438 -12.99 29.47 -25.99
C GLY A 438 -11.97 30.59 -25.78
N SER A 439 -12.21 31.76 -26.36
CA SER A 439 -11.31 32.92 -26.28
C SER A 439 -11.02 33.38 -24.84
N GLY A 440 -11.98 33.18 -23.91
CA GLY A 440 -11.81 33.49 -22.49
C GLY A 440 -10.65 32.75 -21.80
N PHE A 441 -10.22 31.62 -22.34
CA PHE A 441 -9.06 30.87 -21.80
C PHE A 441 -7.69 31.46 -22.18
N ARG A 442 -7.63 32.50 -23.03
CA ARG A 442 -6.35 33.17 -23.35
C ARG A 442 -5.78 33.95 -22.17
N SER A 443 -6.63 34.38 -21.25
CA SER A 443 -6.21 35.05 -20.01
C SER A 443 -5.81 34.08 -18.88
N THR A 444 -5.96 32.78 -19.09
CA THR A 444 -5.54 31.74 -18.13
C THR A 444 -4.02 31.59 -18.16
N GLU A 445 -3.40 31.49 -16.98
CA GLU A 445 -1.94 31.31 -16.87
C GLU A 445 -1.45 30.08 -17.65
N LEU A 446 -2.20 28.97 -17.54
CA LEU A 446 -1.84 27.70 -18.19
C LEU A 446 -3.08 26.82 -18.39
N CYS A 447 -3.22 26.29 -19.61
CA CYS A 447 -4.26 25.34 -20.00
C CYS A 447 -3.66 23.95 -20.20
N PHE A 448 -3.97 23.00 -19.34
CA PHE A 448 -3.55 21.60 -19.54
C PHE A 448 -4.56 20.89 -20.46
N VAL A 449 -4.05 20.35 -21.57
CA VAL A 449 -4.79 19.51 -22.50
C VAL A 449 -4.30 18.06 -22.42
N PRO A 450 -5.11 17.05 -22.81
CA PRO A 450 -4.64 15.66 -22.76
C PRO A 450 -3.39 15.45 -23.61
N LEU A 451 -2.40 14.71 -23.10
CA LEU A 451 -1.16 14.38 -23.82
C LEU A 451 -1.41 13.73 -25.20
N PHE A 452 -2.48 12.94 -25.33
CA PHE A 452 -2.87 12.26 -26.56
C PHE A 452 -3.88 13.04 -27.42
N ALA A 453 -3.99 14.36 -27.22
CA ALA A 453 -4.74 15.22 -28.12
C ALA A 453 -4.05 15.30 -29.51
N ASP A 454 -4.82 15.71 -30.55
CA ASP A 454 -4.25 15.91 -31.87
C ASP A 454 -3.15 16.98 -31.82
N MET A 455 -1.96 16.63 -32.31
CA MET A 455 -0.78 17.50 -32.32
C MET A 455 -1.03 18.82 -33.05
N ARG A 456 -1.73 18.77 -34.18
CA ARG A 456 -2.09 19.96 -34.97
C ARG A 456 -2.97 20.91 -34.20
N GLU A 457 -3.86 20.37 -33.37
CA GLU A 457 -4.72 21.18 -32.49
C GLU A 457 -3.92 21.82 -31.34
N ILE A 458 -2.92 21.12 -30.80
CA ILE A 458 -2.01 21.70 -29.79
C ILE A 458 -1.18 22.83 -30.38
N GLU A 459 -0.61 22.63 -31.57
CA GLU A 459 0.12 23.67 -32.33
C GLU A 459 -0.76 24.87 -32.65
N ARG A 460 -2.01 24.64 -33.11
CA ARG A 460 -3.01 25.69 -33.32
C ARG A 460 -3.26 26.53 -32.08
N LEU A 461 -3.51 25.89 -30.93
CA LEU A 461 -3.73 26.60 -29.67
C LEU A 461 -2.54 27.51 -29.32
N LYS A 462 -1.31 26.99 -29.45
CA LYS A 462 -0.10 27.80 -29.23
C LYS A 462 -0.02 28.99 -30.17
N SER A 463 -0.27 28.79 -31.47
CA SER A 463 -0.23 29.87 -32.47
C SER A 463 -1.31 30.91 -32.23
N GLU A 464 -2.43 30.55 -31.65
CA GLU A 464 -3.53 31.43 -31.22
C GLU A 464 -3.26 32.18 -29.91
N GLY A 465 -2.09 31.98 -29.27
CA GLY A 465 -1.64 32.68 -28.07
C GLY A 465 -2.13 32.07 -26.74
N TYR A 466 -2.54 30.77 -26.71
CA TYR A 466 -2.81 30.08 -25.48
C TYR A 466 -1.52 29.57 -24.83
N SER A 467 -1.40 29.69 -23.52
CA SER A 467 -0.37 28.98 -22.74
C SER A 467 -0.81 27.52 -22.54
N VAL A 468 -0.11 26.59 -23.17
CA VAL A 468 -0.53 25.18 -23.22
C VAL A 468 0.50 24.29 -22.55
N GLY A 469 0.04 23.49 -21.57
CA GLY A 469 0.72 22.34 -21.02
C GLY A 469 -0.01 21.04 -21.36
N VAL A 470 0.64 19.90 -21.14
CA VAL A 470 0.01 18.60 -21.35
C VAL A 470 -0.26 17.88 -20.02
N GLU A 471 -1.39 17.19 -19.96
CA GLU A 471 -1.74 16.29 -18.87
C GLU A 471 -1.32 14.85 -19.22
N ILE A 472 -0.41 14.27 -18.42
CA ILE A 472 -0.07 12.86 -18.52
C ILE A 472 -1.21 12.04 -17.90
N PRO A 473 -1.70 10.95 -18.56
CA PRO A 473 -2.76 10.13 -18.04
C PRO A 473 -2.44 9.61 -16.64
N ARG A 474 -3.41 9.68 -15.71
CA ARG A 474 -3.25 9.18 -14.35
C ARG A 474 -3.01 7.67 -14.30
N GLY A 475 -3.71 6.89 -15.14
CA GLY A 475 -3.52 5.46 -15.30
C GLY A 475 -2.66 5.17 -16.52
N MET A 476 -1.42 4.79 -16.30
CA MET A 476 -0.41 4.58 -17.37
C MET A 476 -0.26 3.11 -17.78
N PHE A 477 -1.06 2.22 -17.24
CA PHE A 477 -0.99 0.76 -17.38
C PHE A 477 -0.64 0.30 -18.81
N GLY A 478 0.54 -0.32 -18.99
CA GLY A 478 1.04 -0.87 -20.25
C GLY A 478 1.29 0.14 -21.37
N ARG A 479 1.26 1.45 -21.07
CA ARG A 479 1.38 2.53 -22.06
C ARG A 479 2.60 3.43 -21.90
N GLU A 480 3.51 3.09 -21.01
CA GLU A 480 4.65 3.92 -20.65
C GLU A 480 5.49 4.34 -21.88
N LYS A 481 5.81 3.38 -22.76
CA LYS A 481 6.54 3.67 -24.02
C LYS A 481 5.77 4.61 -24.95
N GLN A 482 4.45 4.47 -25.05
CA GLN A 482 3.61 5.37 -25.85
C GLN A 482 3.58 6.78 -25.26
N ILE A 483 3.49 6.88 -23.94
CA ILE A 483 3.49 8.15 -23.21
C ILE A 483 4.84 8.84 -23.41
N SER A 484 5.95 8.13 -23.25
CA SER A 484 7.29 8.66 -23.48
C SER A 484 7.47 9.19 -24.90
N GLY A 485 7.09 8.41 -25.92
CA GLY A 485 7.15 8.86 -27.30
C GLY A 485 6.26 10.06 -27.63
N GLN A 486 5.08 10.17 -26.99
CA GLN A 486 4.21 11.32 -27.19
C GLN A 486 4.73 12.56 -26.46
N LEU A 487 5.35 12.42 -25.28
CA LEU A 487 6.02 13.51 -24.58
C LEU A 487 7.14 14.10 -25.46
N SER A 488 7.98 13.26 -26.09
CA SER A 488 9.02 13.73 -27.01
C SER A 488 8.43 14.58 -28.15
N ARG A 489 7.34 14.12 -28.79
CA ARG A 489 6.67 14.85 -29.85
C ARG A 489 6.11 16.22 -29.43
N VAL A 490 5.41 16.27 -28.30
CA VAL A 490 4.88 17.55 -27.80
C VAL A 490 5.99 18.48 -27.32
N ARG A 491 7.14 17.94 -26.92
CA ARG A 491 8.33 18.73 -26.62
C ARG A 491 8.92 19.39 -27.85
N GLU A 492 8.96 18.67 -29.01
CA GLU A 492 9.44 19.17 -30.29
C GLU A 492 8.65 20.39 -30.80
N ILE A 493 7.34 20.44 -30.56
CA ILE A 493 6.50 21.61 -30.85
C ILE A 493 6.55 22.70 -29.76
N GLY A 494 7.49 22.58 -28.80
CA GLY A 494 7.77 23.58 -27.78
C GLY A 494 6.76 23.63 -26.63
N VAL A 495 6.03 22.55 -26.34
CA VAL A 495 5.28 22.41 -25.09
C VAL A 495 6.25 21.94 -24.00
N ILE A 496 6.36 22.72 -22.93
CA ILE A 496 7.35 22.48 -21.87
C ILE A 496 6.73 22.14 -20.53
N ASP A 497 5.44 22.32 -20.35
CA ASP A 497 4.74 22.15 -19.08
C ASP A 497 3.98 20.82 -19.06
N ALA A 498 4.19 19.98 -18.05
CA ALA A 498 3.53 18.69 -17.88
C ALA A 498 2.87 18.54 -16.50
N LEU A 499 1.57 18.25 -16.48
CA LEU A 499 0.82 17.89 -15.28
C LEU A 499 0.95 16.40 -15.00
N CYS A 500 1.51 16.06 -13.83
CA CYS A 500 1.86 14.72 -13.39
C CYS A 500 1.10 14.33 -12.14
N GLU A 501 0.33 13.23 -12.19
CA GLU A 501 -0.55 12.78 -11.09
C GLU A 501 -0.03 11.52 -10.36
N ASN A 502 1.13 11.00 -10.74
CA ASN A 502 1.81 9.87 -10.11
C ASN A 502 3.33 9.97 -10.28
N ILE A 503 4.08 9.19 -9.48
CA ILE A 503 5.55 9.23 -9.46
C ILE A 503 6.16 8.81 -10.81
N GLY A 504 5.56 7.85 -11.53
CA GLY A 504 6.04 7.44 -12.84
C GLY A 504 5.90 8.53 -13.91
N ALA A 505 4.80 9.28 -13.88
CA ALA A 505 4.60 10.44 -14.74
C ALA A 505 5.63 11.55 -14.45
N LEU A 506 5.90 11.81 -13.17
CA LEU A 506 6.95 12.76 -12.75
C LEU A 506 8.32 12.34 -13.30
N ALA A 507 8.68 11.07 -13.15
CA ALA A 507 9.98 10.55 -13.60
C ALA A 507 10.14 10.69 -15.13
N LEU A 508 9.14 10.25 -15.90
CA LEU A 508 9.17 10.36 -17.38
C LEU A 508 9.24 11.81 -17.88
N ALA A 509 8.44 12.70 -17.29
CA ALA A 509 8.44 14.10 -17.69
C ALA A 509 9.76 14.79 -17.32
N LYS A 510 10.33 14.46 -16.15
CA LYS A 510 11.63 14.97 -15.69
C LYS A 510 12.77 14.55 -16.63
N GLU A 511 12.79 13.26 -17.00
CA GLU A 511 13.80 12.68 -17.88
C GLU A 511 13.81 13.41 -19.25
N GLN A 512 12.65 13.88 -19.71
CA GLN A 512 12.52 14.60 -20.98
C GLN A 512 12.59 16.13 -20.85
N GLY A 513 12.95 16.64 -19.68
CA GLY A 513 13.20 18.05 -19.43
C GLY A 513 11.93 18.93 -19.40
N PHE A 514 10.78 18.38 -19.04
CA PHE A 514 9.57 19.16 -18.79
C PHE A 514 9.62 19.91 -17.48
N VAL A 515 8.94 21.05 -17.44
CA VAL A 515 8.55 21.73 -16.20
C VAL A 515 7.46 20.90 -15.55
N LEU A 516 7.71 20.45 -14.31
CA LEU A 516 6.83 19.53 -13.61
C LEU A 516 5.77 20.26 -12.81
N HIS A 517 4.50 19.97 -13.08
CA HIS A 517 3.36 20.41 -12.28
C HIS A 517 2.76 19.21 -11.56
N GLY A 518 2.83 19.19 -10.23
CA GLY A 518 2.27 18.09 -9.44
C GLY A 518 0.75 18.18 -9.36
N GLY A 519 0.03 17.10 -9.69
CA GLY A 519 -1.42 17.04 -9.58
C GLY A 519 -1.88 16.48 -8.22
N PHE A 520 -3.18 16.60 -7.93
CA PHE A 520 -3.79 16.14 -6.67
C PHE A 520 -3.61 14.63 -6.42
N GLY A 521 -3.40 13.83 -7.47
CA GLY A 521 -3.18 12.38 -7.40
C GLY A 521 -1.88 11.99 -6.69
N LEU A 522 -0.95 12.93 -6.50
CA LEU A 522 0.24 12.73 -5.67
C LEU A 522 -0.09 12.69 -4.16
N ASN A 523 -1.31 13.07 -3.77
CA ASN A 523 -1.78 13.08 -2.37
C ASN A 523 -0.89 13.90 -1.42
N LEU A 524 -0.40 15.07 -1.88
CA LEU A 524 0.41 15.96 -1.07
C LEU A 524 -0.48 16.75 -0.10
N VAL A 525 -0.25 16.60 1.20
CA VAL A 525 -1.16 17.10 2.26
C VAL A 525 -0.45 17.77 3.44
N ASN A 526 0.88 17.79 3.45
CA ASN A 526 1.66 18.33 4.57
C ASN A 526 2.91 19.04 4.09
N THR A 527 3.53 19.79 4.99
CA THR A 527 4.73 20.58 4.72
C THR A 527 5.91 19.72 4.25
N TYR A 528 6.11 18.54 4.83
CA TYR A 528 7.21 17.65 4.43
C TYR A 528 7.03 17.05 3.03
N ASP A 529 5.76 16.87 2.58
CA ASP A 529 5.46 16.54 1.19
C ASP A 529 5.87 17.66 0.25
N LEU A 530 5.59 18.90 0.62
CA LEU A 530 5.91 20.06 -0.19
C LEU A 530 7.42 20.29 -0.28
N LEU A 531 8.15 20.08 0.81
CA LEU A 531 9.62 20.11 0.83
C LEU A 531 10.21 19.00 -0.06
N TRP A 532 9.62 17.77 -0.03
CA TRP A 532 10.03 16.73 -0.95
C TRP A 532 9.75 17.12 -2.41
N ALA A 533 8.59 17.67 -2.71
CA ALA A 533 8.23 18.08 -4.06
C ALA A 533 9.20 19.14 -4.62
N GLN A 534 9.57 20.10 -3.79
CA GLN A 534 10.55 21.13 -4.14
C GLN A 534 11.94 20.53 -4.41
N GLU A 535 12.42 19.62 -3.55
CA GLU A 535 13.72 18.92 -3.73
C GLU A 535 13.71 18.01 -4.96
N TYR A 536 12.57 17.41 -5.29
CA TYR A 536 12.42 16.59 -6.51
C TYR A 536 12.52 17.44 -7.78
N GLY A 537 12.28 18.75 -7.69
CA GLY A 537 12.28 19.69 -8.82
C GLY A 537 10.90 19.93 -9.41
N ILE A 538 9.84 19.72 -8.65
CA ILE A 538 8.47 20.09 -9.04
C ILE A 538 8.32 21.60 -8.87
N LYS A 539 7.84 22.29 -9.91
CA LYS A 539 7.65 23.75 -9.92
C LYS A 539 6.54 24.20 -8.97
N ASP A 540 5.43 23.50 -9.03
CA ASP A 540 4.24 23.78 -8.23
C ASP A 540 3.33 22.55 -8.12
N VAL A 541 2.39 22.58 -7.15
CA VAL A 541 1.56 21.41 -6.83
C VAL A 541 0.09 21.78 -6.67
N THR A 542 -0.79 20.92 -7.17
CA THR A 542 -2.21 20.93 -6.80
C THR A 542 -2.38 20.09 -5.55
N LEU A 543 -2.73 20.74 -4.45
CA LEU A 543 -2.94 20.10 -3.16
C LEU A 543 -4.10 19.10 -3.22
N SER A 544 -4.03 18.07 -2.37
CA SER A 544 -5.14 17.13 -2.21
C SER A 544 -6.40 17.84 -1.72
N PHE A 545 -7.54 17.53 -2.34
CA PHE A 545 -8.84 18.05 -1.90
C PHE A 545 -9.39 17.39 -0.62
N GLU A 546 -8.61 16.52 0.03
CA GLU A 546 -8.86 16.04 1.40
C GLU A 546 -8.37 17.02 2.48
N LEU A 547 -7.63 18.08 2.09
CA LEU A 547 -7.26 19.17 2.98
C LEU A 547 -8.42 20.12 3.23
N THR A 548 -8.53 20.63 4.45
CA THR A 548 -9.42 21.77 4.75
C THR A 548 -8.73 23.10 4.46
N PHE A 549 -9.51 24.15 4.27
CA PHE A 549 -8.98 25.52 4.13
C PHE A 549 -8.11 25.92 5.32
N GLU A 550 -8.47 25.49 6.52
CA GLU A 550 -7.68 25.76 7.72
C GLU A 550 -6.28 25.11 7.64
N ARG A 551 -6.22 23.82 7.22
CA ARG A 551 -4.93 23.13 7.03
C ARG A 551 -4.12 23.77 5.91
N ILE A 552 -4.74 24.16 4.80
CA ILE A 552 -4.07 24.85 3.69
C ILE A 552 -3.39 26.15 4.17
N ARG A 553 -4.04 26.94 5.04
CA ARG A 553 -3.45 28.16 5.61
C ARG A 553 -2.23 27.93 6.49
N ARG A 554 -2.10 26.72 7.06
CA ARG A 554 -1.00 26.36 7.97
C ARG A 554 0.16 25.67 7.28
N LEU A 555 0.01 25.21 6.02
CA LEU A 555 1.06 24.55 5.30
C LEU A 555 2.29 25.45 5.11
N GLY A 556 3.47 24.93 5.44
CA GLY A 556 4.75 25.55 5.18
C GLY A 556 5.33 25.22 3.80
N GLY A 557 6.64 25.52 3.64
CA GLY A 557 7.38 25.35 2.38
C GLY A 557 7.13 26.48 1.39
N GLU A 558 8.04 26.65 0.44
CA GLU A 558 8.05 27.79 -0.50
C GLU A 558 7.55 27.44 -1.91
N ILE A 559 7.22 26.16 -2.16
CA ILE A 559 6.73 25.70 -3.47
C ILE A 559 5.36 26.31 -3.82
N GLY A 560 5.19 26.73 -5.07
CA GLY A 560 3.92 27.18 -5.61
C GLY A 560 2.82 26.14 -5.40
N ARG A 561 1.62 26.56 -4.99
CA ARG A 561 0.53 25.64 -4.66
C ARG A 561 -0.82 26.14 -5.08
N GLY A 562 -1.69 25.21 -5.44
CA GLY A 562 -3.07 25.53 -5.82
C GLY A 562 -4.05 24.43 -5.41
N ILE A 563 -5.33 24.68 -5.67
CA ILE A 563 -6.43 23.75 -5.43
C ILE A 563 -7.33 23.64 -6.66
N ILE A 564 -8.11 22.56 -6.76
CA ILE A 564 -9.23 22.51 -7.70
C ILE A 564 -10.36 23.39 -7.14
N SER A 565 -10.74 24.41 -7.89
CA SER A 565 -11.79 25.37 -7.49
C SER A 565 -13.13 25.14 -8.19
N TYR A 566 -13.11 24.44 -9.34
CA TYR A 566 -14.29 24.15 -10.15
C TYR A 566 -14.19 22.78 -10.82
N GLY A 567 -15.33 22.09 -10.94
CA GLY A 567 -15.53 20.89 -11.77
C GLY A 567 -15.95 19.67 -10.98
N HIS A 568 -16.24 18.57 -11.70
CA HIS A 568 -16.57 17.29 -11.08
C HIS A 568 -15.31 16.61 -10.54
N LEU A 569 -15.20 16.47 -9.21
CA LEU A 569 -14.04 15.82 -8.58
C LEU A 569 -13.96 14.34 -8.95
N PRO A 570 -12.77 13.81 -9.26
CA PRO A 570 -12.57 12.38 -9.47
C PRO A 570 -12.56 11.64 -8.13
N LEU A 571 -13.52 10.76 -7.96
CA LEU A 571 -13.71 9.98 -6.72
C LEU A 571 -12.95 8.66 -6.74
N MET A 572 -12.71 8.07 -7.91
CA MET A 572 -11.99 6.82 -8.09
C MET A 572 -11.22 6.82 -9.41
N LEU A 573 -10.08 6.18 -9.42
CA LEU A 573 -9.33 5.80 -10.62
C LEU A 573 -9.39 4.28 -10.76
N CYS A 574 -10.05 3.74 -11.78
CA CYS A 574 -10.29 2.32 -11.97
C CYS A 574 -9.62 1.81 -13.24
N ARG A 575 -8.92 0.68 -13.17
CA ARG A 575 -8.46 -0.02 -14.38
C ARG A 575 -9.60 -0.84 -15.00
N ALA A 576 -10.38 -1.56 -14.18
CA ALA A 576 -11.60 -2.20 -14.63
C ALA A 576 -12.73 -1.18 -14.78
N CYS A 577 -13.32 -1.11 -15.98
CA CYS A 577 -14.43 -0.20 -16.23
C CYS A 577 -15.72 -0.70 -15.56
N PRO A 578 -16.44 0.14 -14.78
CA PRO A 578 -17.73 -0.24 -14.18
C PRO A 578 -18.75 -0.78 -15.19
N ASN A 579 -18.75 -0.29 -16.43
CA ASN A 579 -19.62 -0.75 -17.52
C ASN A 579 -19.45 -2.24 -17.84
N LYS A 580 -18.25 -2.80 -17.62
CA LYS A 580 -17.97 -4.22 -17.85
C LYS A 580 -18.82 -5.13 -16.96
N SER A 581 -19.23 -4.66 -15.79
CA SER A 581 -20.14 -5.42 -14.90
C SER A 581 -21.46 -5.79 -15.58
N ALA A 582 -21.95 -4.91 -16.48
CA ALA A 582 -23.16 -5.12 -17.29
C ALA A 582 -22.86 -5.67 -18.69
N GLY A 583 -21.60 -6.00 -19.01
CA GLY A 583 -21.20 -6.47 -20.33
C GLY A 583 -21.16 -5.37 -21.42
N ILE A 584 -21.20 -4.09 -21.04
CA ILE A 584 -21.16 -2.97 -21.97
C ILE A 584 -19.73 -2.81 -22.50
N ASP A 585 -19.56 -2.80 -23.80
CA ASP A 585 -18.27 -2.60 -24.45
C ASP A 585 -17.93 -1.11 -24.67
N CYS A 586 -16.68 -0.85 -25.08
CA CYS A 586 -16.18 0.52 -25.30
C CYS A 586 -16.79 1.17 -26.55
N LYS A 587 -17.23 0.38 -27.55
CA LYS A 587 -17.84 0.90 -28.79
C LYS A 587 -19.21 1.49 -28.52
N SER A 588 -20.01 0.82 -27.70
CA SER A 588 -21.36 1.27 -27.31
C SER A 588 -21.32 2.41 -26.28
N CYS A 589 -20.30 2.45 -25.40
CA CYS A 589 -20.18 3.43 -24.33
C CYS A 589 -19.86 4.86 -24.82
N LYS A 590 -19.06 5.01 -25.89
CA LYS A 590 -18.61 6.31 -26.46
C LYS A 590 -18.08 7.32 -25.42
N ASN A 591 -17.57 6.84 -24.28
CA ASN A 591 -17.07 7.65 -23.16
C ASN A 591 -18.10 8.64 -22.55
N GLN A 592 -19.39 8.31 -22.60
CA GLN A 592 -20.49 9.16 -22.11
C GLN A 592 -21.34 8.45 -21.03
N SER A 593 -20.82 7.39 -20.45
CA SER A 593 -21.55 6.56 -19.51
C SER A 593 -21.69 7.24 -18.13
N LYS A 594 -22.77 6.87 -17.46
CA LYS A 594 -23.07 7.26 -16.10
C LYS A 594 -23.38 6.03 -15.25
N MET A 595 -23.14 6.17 -13.97
CA MET A 595 -23.48 5.18 -12.95
C MET A 595 -24.49 5.79 -11.99
N THR A 596 -25.52 5.06 -11.60
CA THR A 596 -26.60 5.54 -10.73
C THR A 596 -26.57 4.81 -9.40
N ASP A 597 -26.61 5.55 -8.29
CA ASP A 597 -26.70 4.98 -6.94
C ASP A 597 -28.18 4.66 -6.56
N ARG A 598 -28.36 4.08 -5.36
CA ARG A 598 -29.69 3.73 -4.81
C ARG A 598 -30.61 4.93 -4.53
N LYS A 599 -30.08 6.15 -4.54
CA LYS A 599 -30.82 7.41 -4.36
C LYS A 599 -31.09 8.11 -5.68
N GLY A 600 -30.75 7.51 -6.83
CA GLY A 600 -30.92 8.08 -8.16
C GLY A 600 -29.85 9.11 -8.55
N LYS A 601 -28.81 9.33 -7.73
CA LYS A 601 -27.71 10.22 -8.09
C LYS A 601 -26.83 9.61 -9.18
N GLN A 602 -26.44 10.44 -10.15
CA GLN A 602 -25.69 10.02 -11.34
C GLN A 602 -24.23 10.46 -11.25
N PHE A 603 -23.32 9.50 -11.25
CA PHE A 603 -21.87 9.69 -11.29
C PHE A 603 -21.37 9.48 -12.72
N TYR A 604 -20.50 10.34 -13.21
CA TYR A 604 -19.99 10.23 -14.57
C TYR A 604 -18.80 9.30 -14.65
N LEU A 605 -18.73 8.50 -15.72
CA LEU A 605 -17.60 7.65 -16.04
C LEU A 605 -16.82 8.27 -17.19
N ARG A 606 -15.53 8.55 -17.02
CA ARG A 606 -14.66 9.14 -18.03
C ARG A 606 -13.41 8.30 -18.21
N CYS A 607 -13.22 7.84 -19.44
CA CYS A 607 -12.02 7.08 -19.81
C CYS A 607 -10.90 8.04 -20.24
N GLY A 608 -9.68 7.77 -19.73
CA GLY A 608 -8.47 8.46 -20.10
C GLY A 608 -7.25 7.56 -19.93
N GLY A 609 -6.48 7.33 -20.98
CA GLY A 609 -5.18 6.70 -20.89
C GLY A 609 -5.11 5.23 -20.42
N GLY A 610 -6.21 4.47 -20.49
CA GLY A 610 -6.24 3.06 -20.04
C GLY A 610 -6.84 2.85 -18.65
N ALA A 611 -7.35 3.93 -18.04
CA ALA A 611 -8.11 3.90 -16.79
C ALA A 611 -9.42 4.69 -16.94
N VAL A 612 -10.32 4.48 -15.97
CA VAL A 612 -11.62 5.15 -15.89
C VAL A 612 -11.67 5.95 -14.60
N GLU A 613 -12.00 7.23 -14.70
CA GLU A 613 -12.35 8.05 -13.55
C GLU A 613 -13.85 7.97 -13.29
N VAL A 614 -14.21 7.72 -12.04
CA VAL A 614 -15.57 7.93 -11.53
C VAL A 614 -15.63 9.34 -10.97
N LEU A 615 -16.41 10.21 -11.58
CA LEU A 615 -16.52 11.61 -11.18
C LEU A 615 -17.73 11.82 -10.29
N ASN A 616 -17.61 12.79 -9.36
CA ASN A 616 -18.70 13.17 -8.46
C ASN A 616 -19.96 13.62 -9.24
N CYS A 617 -21.13 13.35 -8.68
CA CYS A 617 -22.40 13.80 -9.24
C CYS A 617 -22.59 15.33 -9.15
N ASP A 618 -22.13 15.94 -8.06
CA ASP A 618 -22.26 17.37 -7.80
C ASP A 618 -20.97 18.10 -8.22
N VAL A 619 -21.11 19.30 -8.81
CA VAL A 619 -19.99 20.15 -9.22
C VAL A 619 -19.33 20.77 -8.00
N LEU A 620 -18.00 20.66 -7.88
CA LEU A 620 -17.24 21.47 -6.93
C LEU A 620 -17.26 22.93 -7.38
N TYR A 621 -17.48 23.83 -6.43
CA TYR A 621 -17.34 25.25 -6.68
C TYR A 621 -16.86 26.00 -5.43
N ILE A 622 -15.74 26.73 -5.58
CA ILE A 622 -15.15 27.58 -4.56
C ILE A 622 -15.22 29.02 -5.04
N ALA A 623 -15.83 29.88 -4.25
CA ALA A 623 -16.05 31.30 -4.59
C ALA A 623 -14.72 32.07 -4.69
N PRO A 624 -14.57 33.05 -5.59
CA PRO A 624 -13.40 33.91 -5.69
C PRO A 624 -12.99 34.56 -4.36
N LYS A 625 -13.95 34.98 -3.55
CA LYS A 625 -13.71 35.51 -2.22
C LYS A 625 -13.03 34.45 -1.29
N GLU A 626 -13.49 33.21 -1.35
CA GLU A 626 -12.86 32.13 -0.55
C GLU A 626 -11.43 31.82 -1.04
N LEU A 627 -11.20 31.88 -2.36
CA LEU A 627 -9.87 31.67 -2.95
C LEU A 627 -8.88 32.77 -2.56
N SER A 628 -9.33 34.04 -2.54
CA SER A 628 -8.47 35.18 -2.17
C SER A 628 -8.02 35.19 -0.70
N GLU A 629 -8.70 34.43 0.17
CA GLU A 629 -8.36 34.25 1.58
C GLU A 629 -7.34 33.13 1.84
N LEU A 630 -6.94 32.40 0.78
CA LEU A 630 -6.02 31.26 0.88
C LEU A 630 -4.63 31.61 0.34
N PRO A 631 -3.57 31.08 0.92
CA PRO A 631 -2.19 31.27 0.46
C PRO A 631 -1.90 30.40 -0.79
N LEU A 632 -2.55 30.72 -1.89
CA LEU A 632 -2.46 29.98 -3.15
C LEU A 632 -1.75 30.82 -4.22
N THR A 633 -0.94 30.18 -5.06
CA THR A 633 -0.35 30.80 -6.25
C THR A 633 -1.22 30.61 -7.49
N PHE A 634 -2.06 29.59 -7.50
CA PHE A 634 -3.03 29.33 -8.56
C PHE A 634 -4.25 28.56 -8.05
N HIS A 635 -5.31 28.54 -8.87
CA HIS A 635 -6.40 27.59 -8.73
C HIS A 635 -6.75 26.97 -10.07
N ILE A 636 -7.29 25.74 -10.07
CA ILE A 636 -7.59 24.97 -11.28
C ILE A 636 -9.10 24.85 -11.48
N GLN A 637 -9.55 25.22 -12.68
CA GLN A 637 -10.87 24.91 -13.20
C GLN A 637 -10.76 23.61 -14.02
N ARG A 638 -11.42 22.54 -13.57
CA ARG A 638 -11.37 21.22 -14.19
C ARG A 638 -12.63 20.95 -15.01
N PHE A 639 -12.55 21.10 -16.32
CA PHE A 639 -13.64 20.80 -17.26
C PHE A 639 -13.59 19.35 -17.69
N SER A 640 -14.59 18.55 -17.34
CA SER A 640 -14.57 17.09 -17.55
C SER A 640 -15.82 16.52 -18.21
N VAL A 641 -16.99 17.14 -18.01
CA VAL A 641 -18.27 16.68 -18.54
C VAL A 641 -18.99 17.74 -19.36
N GLU A 642 -18.57 18.97 -19.27
CA GLU A 642 -19.13 20.13 -19.95
C GLU A 642 -18.91 20.07 -21.46
N ASN A 643 -19.91 20.47 -22.26
CA ASN A 643 -19.75 20.67 -23.67
C ASN A 643 -19.03 22.01 -23.96
N TYR A 644 -18.74 22.31 -25.23
CA TYR A 644 -17.99 23.51 -25.62
C TYR A 644 -18.70 24.81 -25.23
N VAL A 645 -20.02 24.90 -25.44
CA VAL A 645 -20.81 26.09 -25.13
C VAL A 645 -20.84 26.33 -23.63
N GLU A 646 -21.12 25.29 -22.83
CA GLU A 646 -21.08 25.36 -21.36
C GLU A 646 -19.71 25.78 -20.84
N LYS A 647 -18.61 25.34 -21.47
CA LYS A 647 -17.25 25.75 -21.08
C LYS A 647 -17.03 27.24 -21.27
N VAL A 648 -17.48 27.80 -22.40
CA VAL A 648 -17.33 29.22 -22.71
C VAL A 648 -18.21 30.07 -21.79
N GLU A 649 -19.47 29.71 -21.62
CA GLU A 649 -20.39 30.40 -20.72
C GLU A 649 -19.93 30.40 -19.28
N ARG A 650 -19.48 29.22 -18.77
CA ARG A 650 -19.02 29.10 -17.39
C ARG A 650 -17.70 29.81 -17.12
N THR A 651 -16.83 29.97 -18.10
CA THR A 651 -15.59 30.77 -17.95
C THR A 651 -15.91 32.25 -17.78
N ALA A 652 -16.93 32.75 -18.48
CA ALA A 652 -17.42 34.11 -18.30
C ALA A 652 -18.17 34.32 -16.95
N ASP A 653 -18.97 33.31 -16.53
CA ASP A 653 -19.73 33.35 -15.28
C ASP A 653 -18.87 33.24 -14.02
N ILE A 654 -17.72 32.57 -14.07
CA ILE A 654 -16.82 32.47 -12.91
C ILE A 654 -16.22 33.84 -12.56
N THR A 655 -16.14 34.74 -13.51
CA THR A 655 -15.80 36.16 -13.27
C THR A 655 -17.00 37.03 -12.88
N HIS A 656 -18.26 36.62 -13.18
CA HIS A 656 -19.49 37.37 -12.94
C HIS A 656 -20.58 36.49 -12.29
N PHE A 657 -20.51 36.28 -11.08
CA PHE A 657 -21.15 35.42 -10.10
C PHE A 657 -22.67 35.47 -9.97
N SER A 658 -23.46 35.30 -10.98
CA SER A 658 -24.90 35.43 -10.74
C SER A 658 -25.76 34.17 -10.82
N MET A 659 -25.32 33.04 -11.39
CA MET A 659 -26.28 31.93 -11.61
C MET A 659 -25.71 30.49 -11.69
N LEU A 660 -25.12 29.95 -10.63
CA LEU A 660 -25.18 28.50 -10.47
C LEU A 660 -26.54 28.12 -9.87
N LYS A 661 -27.55 27.95 -10.72
CA LYS A 661 -28.89 27.42 -10.34
C LYS A 661 -28.85 25.94 -9.98
N GLU A 662 -27.70 25.28 -10.18
CA GLU A 662 -27.48 23.84 -9.95
C GLU A 662 -26.92 23.58 -8.55
N HIS A 663 -27.22 22.42 -8.01
CA HIS A 663 -26.64 21.92 -6.76
C HIS A 663 -25.12 21.80 -6.91
N PHE A 664 -24.36 22.54 -6.12
CA PHE A 664 -22.92 22.48 -6.07
C PHE A 664 -22.45 22.00 -4.68
N THR A 665 -21.21 21.53 -4.63
CA THR A 665 -20.55 21.12 -3.38
C THR A 665 -19.30 21.95 -3.16
N ARG A 666 -18.92 22.14 -1.89
CA ARG A 666 -17.59 22.61 -1.50
C ARG A 666 -16.60 21.47 -1.21
N GLY A 667 -16.99 20.25 -1.58
CA GLY A 667 -16.15 19.08 -1.38
C GLY A 667 -15.81 18.85 0.09
N LEU A 668 -14.53 18.57 0.34
CA LEU A 668 -13.98 18.32 1.69
C LEU A 668 -13.30 19.55 2.30
N TYR A 669 -13.14 20.65 1.55
CA TYR A 669 -12.38 21.83 1.99
C TYR A 669 -12.91 22.51 3.27
N ARG A 670 -14.19 22.33 3.60
CA ARG A 670 -14.78 22.87 4.84
C ARG A 670 -14.97 21.81 5.93
N ARG A 671 -15.33 20.60 5.57
CA ARG A 671 -15.67 19.55 6.54
C ARG A 671 -14.52 18.61 6.87
N GLY A 672 -13.52 18.51 5.98
CA GLY A 672 -12.36 17.63 6.15
C GLY A 672 -12.67 16.16 6.02
N VAL A 673 -11.70 15.34 6.47
CA VAL A 673 -11.76 13.87 6.52
C VAL A 673 -11.34 13.38 7.90
N GLU A 674 -11.94 12.23 8.28
CA GLU A 674 -11.58 11.44 9.45
C GLU A 674 -10.37 10.55 9.14
#